data_7dc139f1dbdcb2adfaab7d2d2595344f
#
_entry.id   7dc139f1dbdcb2adfaab7d2d2595344f
#
_cell.length_a   1.000
_cell.length_b   1.000
_cell.length_c   1.000
_cell.angle_alpha   90.00
_cell.angle_beta   90.00
_cell.angle_gamma   90.00
#
_symmetry.space_group_name_H-M   'P 1'
#
loop_
_entity.id
_entity.type
_entity.pdbx_description
1 polymer ?
#
loop_
_entity_poly.entity_id
_entity_poly.type
_entity_poly.pdbx_seq_one_letter_code
_entity_poly.pdbx_strand_id
1 'polypeptide(L)'
;MEYNFREIEKKWQHYWVKNNTYRVQENNEKQKYYVLNMFPYPSGAGLHVGHPLGYIAGDIFARYKRLQGFNVLNPMGYDAYGLPAEQYAIQTGQHPLITTQQNIERYRGQLDKIGFSFDWEREVRTCDPKYYHWTQWTFIKMFESYYDTDKNKALPINSLIEQLEKDGTNKLHAATSNEESISAEEWKAMSEEEQQRFLMHYRIAYQAETKVNWCAALGTVLANDEVVDGLSVRGGHPVVQRNMLQWCLRVSAYAQRLLEGLDNLQWTDSIKETQRNWIGRSEGAEVEFRLQSNDLPITVFTTRADTIYGVTFMVLAPESEYVNLVTTDEQRAEVETYITETKKRTERERISDRRVSGVFSGSYAINPLTKVAIPIWISDYVLAGYGTGAIMAVPAHDSRDYAFAKHFDLPIIPLIEGADVSEQSFDAKEGIVMNSPVAELETEFKVNGGLILNGLTVKEAIKTTKAYIAQHNLGRVKVNYRLRDATFSRQRYWGEPFPVYYKNGIPYTLPVDCLPLELPTIDKYEPTESGEPPLGRAKLWAWDEKNRQVVDKSLIDNQQVFALELNTMPGFAGSSAYYLRYMDPANTNELVSGDVVNYWKNVDLYLGGSEHATGHLIYSRFWNKFLFDLGTAKTEEPFERLVNQGMIQGRSNFVYRVKDSDKEAPLFVSLNLKDQYDTTPIHVDVNIVSGDVLDINAFKAWRPEFKNAQFVLENDKYVCGWAIEKMSKSMFNVVNPDMIVERYGADTLRLYEMFLGPLEQSKPWDTNGIDGCHRFLKKFWGLFFDNRESDQLTINDEPATKEQLKSVHKLIKKITADIENFSFNTAVSAFMICVNELSQLKCHNKELLEQVVILLNPFAPHISEELWSLLGHSNSVCDAVWPQVNEAYLVEDEQQLTISFNGKARFQMNFAANASSDEIQTITLQDERTIKYIDGKTIVKVIVVPKKIVNIVLKG
;
A
#
# COMPACT_ATOMS: atom_id res chain seq x y z
N MET A 1 8.64 -12.21 45.44
CA MET A 1 8.02 -12.89 44.27
C MET A 1 8.90 -12.67 43.01
N GLU A 2 9.28 -13.74 42.31
CA GLU A 2 10.02 -13.61 41.05
C GLU A 2 9.07 -13.36 39.88
N TYR A 3 9.50 -12.57 38.90
CA TYR A 3 8.74 -12.31 37.69
C TYR A 3 8.65 -13.56 36.83
N ASN A 4 7.53 -14.29 36.94
CA ASN A 4 7.23 -15.47 36.13
C ASN A 4 6.30 -15.10 34.98
N PHE A 5 6.85 -14.57 33.89
CA PHE A 5 6.07 -14.14 32.74
C PHE A 5 5.21 -15.27 32.13
N ARG A 6 5.68 -16.52 32.15
CA ARG A 6 4.92 -17.65 31.53
C ARG A 6 3.58 -17.90 32.20
N GLU A 7 3.55 -17.85 33.54
CA GLU A 7 2.31 -18.00 34.31
C GLU A 7 1.42 -16.76 34.19
N ILE A 8 2.00 -15.58 34.28
CA ILE A 8 1.30 -14.30 34.19
C ILE A 8 0.61 -14.17 32.83
N GLU A 9 1.35 -14.37 31.74
CA GLU A 9 0.82 -14.24 30.38
C GLU A 9 -0.30 -15.24 30.13
N LYS A 10 -0.12 -16.51 30.47
CA LYS A 10 -1.13 -17.55 30.33
C LYS A 10 -2.40 -17.26 31.15
N LYS A 11 -2.27 -16.75 32.38
CA LYS A 11 -3.38 -16.35 33.23
C LYS A 11 -4.23 -15.26 32.59
N TRP A 12 -3.59 -14.18 32.09
CA TRP A 12 -4.31 -13.02 31.56
C TRP A 12 -4.86 -13.26 30.17
N GLN A 13 -4.18 -14.00 29.30
CA GLN A 13 -4.71 -14.44 28.02
C GLN A 13 -6.00 -15.25 28.21
N HIS A 14 -6.01 -16.20 29.18
CA HIS A 14 -7.21 -16.95 29.52
C HIS A 14 -8.32 -16.06 30.10
N TYR A 15 -7.97 -15.10 30.94
CA TYR A 15 -8.92 -14.16 31.55
C TYR A 15 -9.62 -13.31 30.47
N TRP A 16 -8.86 -12.71 29.55
CA TRP A 16 -9.43 -11.86 28.51
C TRP A 16 -10.39 -12.60 27.57
N VAL A 17 -10.03 -13.82 27.18
CA VAL A 17 -10.89 -14.66 26.33
C VAL A 17 -12.15 -15.06 27.09
N LYS A 18 -12.04 -15.53 28.33
CA LYS A 18 -13.17 -15.97 29.15
C LYS A 18 -14.18 -14.86 29.44
N ASN A 19 -13.71 -13.64 29.64
CA ASN A 19 -14.54 -12.51 30.02
C ASN A 19 -14.91 -11.61 28.83
N ASN A 20 -14.51 -11.94 27.60
CA ASN A 20 -14.71 -11.10 26.42
C ASN A 20 -14.31 -9.63 26.68
N THR A 21 -13.15 -9.43 27.33
CA THR A 21 -12.70 -8.14 27.89
C THR A 21 -12.69 -7.02 26.86
N TYR A 22 -12.42 -7.35 25.61
CA TYR A 22 -12.26 -6.36 24.51
C TYR A 22 -13.47 -6.27 23.60
N ARG A 23 -14.55 -6.98 23.92
CA ARG A 23 -15.82 -6.87 23.19
C ARG A 23 -16.32 -5.44 23.25
N VAL A 24 -16.74 -4.92 22.10
CA VAL A 24 -17.30 -3.57 21.98
C VAL A 24 -18.73 -3.62 21.47
N GLN A 25 -19.55 -2.73 21.99
CA GLN A 25 -20.92 -2.49 21.50
C GLN A 25 -21.09 -0.98 21.25
N GLU A 26 -22.00 -0.64 20.35
CA GLU A 26 -22.36 0.72 20.06
C GLU A 26 -22.88 1.40 21.34
N ASN A 27 -22.30 2.54 21.68
CA ASN A 27 -22.67 3.31 22.87
C ASN A 27 -22.63 4.81 22.54
N ASN A 28 -23.82 5.41 22.36
CA ASN A 28 -23.96 6.82 21.98
C ASN A 28 -23.49 7.81 23.08
N GLU A 29 -23.26 7.35 24.31
CA GLU A 29 -22.73 8.18 25.39
C GLU A 29 -21.21 8.33 25.33
N LYS A 30 -20.53 7.45 24.58
CA LYS A 30 -19.07 7.46 24.40
C LYS A 30 -18.70 7.84 22.97
N GLN A 31 -17.66 8.68 22.86
CA GLN A 31 -17.06 8.95 21.56
C GLN A 31 -16.41 7.68 21.02
N LYS A 32 -16.69 7.37 19.75
CA LYS A 32 -16.11 6.20 19.08
C LYS A 32 -14.64 6.41 18.71
N TYR A 33 -13.89 5.34 18.67
CA TYR A 33 -12.60 5.30 18.01
C TYR A 33 -12.39 3.95 17.33
N TYR A 34 -12.21 3.94 16.03
CA TYR A 34 -12.03 2.73 15.24
C TYR A 34 -10.57 2.60 14.80
N VAL A 35 -9.83 1.67 15.43
CA VAL A 35 -8.47 1.29 15.05
C VAL A 35 -8.54 0.04 14.21
N LEU A 36 -7.95 0.07 13.02
CA LEU A 36 -7.93 -1.08 12.12
C LEU A 36 -6.51 -1.37 11.65
N ASN A 37 -6.09 -2.61 11.78
CA ASN A 37 -4.90 -3.14 11.15
C ASN A 37 -5.27 -3.86 9.86
N MET A 38 -4.43 -3.77 8.83
CA MET A 38 -4.59 -4.61 7.66
C MET A 38 -4.52 -6.07 8.08
N PHE A 39 -5.58 -6.83 7.82
CA PHE A 39 -5.69 -8.21 8.26
C PHE A 39 -4.72 -9.14 7.49
N PRO A 40 -4.21 -10.19 8.13
CA PRO A 40 -3.21 -11.05 7.53
C PRO A 40 -3.83 -12.00 6.50
N TYR A 41 -2.99 -12.39 5.53
CA TYR A 41 -3.21 -13.56 4.69
C TYR A 41 -2.66 -14.80 5.40
N PRO A 42 -3.48 -15.80 5.80
CA PRO A 42 -3.04 -16.92 6.60
C PRO A 42 -2.23 -17.93 5.76
N SER A 43 -0.93 -17.80 5.74
CA SER A 43 -0.02 -18.72 5.07
C SER A 43 0.50 -19.82 6.00
N GLY A 44 0.86 -21.00 5.45
CA GLY A 44 1.15 -22.23 6.22
C GLY A 44 2.29 -22.17 7.25
N ALA A 45 3.15 -21.15 7.23
CA ALA A 45 4.23 -21.06 8.23
C ALA A 45 3.87 -20.28 9.48
N GLY A 46 2.69 -19.66 9.54
CA GLY A 46 2.33 -18.73 10.60
C GLY A 46 3.01 -17.36 10.43
N LEU A 47 2.93 -16.55 11.49
CA LEU A 47 3.55 -15.24 11.57
C LEU A 47 5.09 -15.36 11.71
N HIS A 48 5.81 -14.39 11.17
CA HIS A 48 7.19 -14.08 11.56
C HIS A 48 7.22 -12.77 12.36
N VAL A 49 8.32 -12.47 13.05
CA VAL A 49 8.47 -11.29 13.91
C VAL A 49 8.26 -9.95 13.21
N GLY A 50 8.22 -9.91 11.89
CA GLY A 50 7.90 -8.67 11.15
C GLY A 50 6.41 -8.36 11.06
N HIS A 51 5.52 -9.35 11.23
CA HIS A 51 4.06 -9.13 11.15
C HIS A 51 3.51 -8.36 12.35
N PRO A 52 3.91 -8.69 13.63
CA PRO A 52 3.34 -8.03 14.78
C PRO A 52 3.65 -6.54 14.91
N LEU A 53 4.68 -6.02 14.25
CA LEU A 53 5.11 -4.63 14.37
C LEU A 53 3.94 -3.63 14.23
N GLY A 54 3.19 -3.72 13.13
CA GLY A 54 2.03 -2.86 12.89
C GLY A 54 0.89 -3.16 13.86
N TYR A 55 0.66 -4.43 14.18
CA TYR A 55 -0.40 -4.85 15.09
C TYR A 55 -0.14 -4.37 16.53
N ILE A 56 1.10 -4.43 17.01
CA ILE A 56 1.48 -3.91 18.33
C ILE A 56 1.30 -2.40 18.36
N ALA A 57 1.72 -1.67 17.31
CA ALA A 57 1.53 -0.23 17.22
C ALA A 57 0.04 0.17 17.28
N GLY A 58 -0.81 -0.54 16.53
CA GLY A 58 -2.26 -0.35 16.57
C GLY A 58 -2.89 -0.68 17.91
N ASP A 59 -2.45 -1.78 18.54
CA ASP A 59 -2.95 -2.22 19.83
C ASP A 59 -2.56 -1.26 20.97
N ILE A 60 -1.34 -0.71 20.93
CA ILE A 60 -0.92 0.35 21.86
C ILE A 60 -1.87 1.54 21.76
N PHE A 61 -2.16 1.98 20.53
CA PHE A 61 -3.04 3.12 20.31
C PHE A 61 -4.50 2.81 20.72
N ALA A 62 -5.00 1.61 20.43
CA ALA A 62 -6.33 1.17 20.83
C ALA A 62 -6.49 1.14 22.36
N ARG A 63 -5.52 0.58 23.08
CA ARG A 63 -5.50 0.56 24.57
C ARG A 63 -5.42 1.97 25.14
N TYR A 64 -4.58 2.82 24.59
CA TYR A 64 -4.48 4.23 24.97
C TYR A 64 -5.79 4.97 24.82
N LYS A 65 -6.47 4.85 23.66
CA LYS A 65 -7.78 5.49 23.45
C LYS A 65 -8.86 4.94 24.39
N ARG A 66 -8.83 3.65 24.72
CA ARG A 66 -9.74 3.07 25.73
C ARG A 66 -9.53 3.67 27.10
N LEU A 67 -8.27 3.82 27.55
CA LEU A 67 -7.90 4.47 28.81
C LEU A 67 -8.27 5.97 28.82
N GLN A 68 -8.42 6.60 27.66
CA GLN A 68 -8.96 7.95 27.52
C GLN A 68 -10.50 8.02 27.57
N GLY A 69 -11.19 6.87 27.71
CA GLY A 69 -12.64 6.79 27.82
C GLY A 69 -13.39 6.65 26.48
N PHE A 70 -12.68 6.48 25.35
CA PHE A 70 -13.31 6.20 24.06
C PHE A 70 -13.93 4.79 24.03
N ASN A 71 -14.97 4.66 23.21
CA ASN A 71 -15.48 3.35 22.82
C ASN A 71 -14.67 2.86 21.61
N VAL A 72 -13.80 1.88 21.82
CA VAL A 72 -12.79 1.49 20.84
C VAL A 72 -13.16 0.21 20.13
N LEU A 73 -13.30 0.27 18.80
CA LEU A 73 -13.40 -0.89 17.92
C LEU A 73 -12.00 -1.24 17.41
N ASN A 74 -11.52 -2.44 17.75
CA ASN A 74 -10.23 -2.97 17.30
C ASN A 74 -10.43 -4.45 16.88
N PRO A 75 -10.95 -4.69 15.65
CA PRO A 75 -11.25 -6.04 15.18
C PRO A 75 -10.05 -6.69 14.50
N MET A 76 -10.12 -8.01 14.31
CA MET A 76 -9.16 -8.77 13.52
C MET A 76 -9.87 -9.91 12.79
N GLY A 77 -9.34 -10.32 11.64
CA GLY A 77 -9.84 -11.40 10.81
C GLY A 77 -8.79 -11.84 9.79
N TYR A 78 -9.23 -12.45 8.69
CA TYR A 78 -8.31 -13.08 7.74
C TYR A 78 -8.75 -12.85 6.31
N ASP A 79 -7.80 -12.39 5.48
CA ASP A 79 -7.91 -12.43 4.02
C ASP A 79 -7.54 -13.84 3.56
N ALA A 80 -8.55 -14.66 3.28
CA ALA A 80 -8.41 -16.10 3.24
C ALA A 80 -8.49 -16.70 1.83
N TYR A 81 -8.71 -15.89 0.79
CA TYR A 81 -8.63 -16.31 -0.60
C TYR A 81 -7.26 -16.01 -1.21
N GLY A 82 -6.84 -16.78 -2.20
CA GLY A 82 -5.65 -16.48 -2.97
C GLY A 82 -4.85 -17.71 -3.42
N LEU A 83 -3.90 -17.43 -4.31
CA LEU A 83 -3.07 -18.41 -5.02
C LEU A 83 -2.27 -19.37 -4.11
N PRO A 84 -1.75 -18.97 -2.93
CA PRO A 84 -0.96 -19.89 -2.10
C PRO A 84 -1.71 -21.15 -1.64
N ALA A 85 -2.96 -20.97 -1.20
CA ALA A 85 -3.78 -22.10 -0.75
C ALA A 85 -4.19 -23.00 -1.92
N GLU A 86 -4.49 -22.41 -3.08
CA GLU A 86 -4.83 -23.16 -4.29
C GLU A 86 -3.65 -23.95 -4.82
N GLN A 87 -2.45 -23.38 -4.89
CA GLN A 87 -1.23 -24.09 -5.32
C GLN A 87 -0.91 -25.28 -4.40
N TYR A 88 -1.12 -25.15 -3.10
CA TYR A 88 -0.99 -26.25 -2.17
C TYR A 88 -2.04 -27.33 -2.42
N ALA A 89 -3.29 -26.93 -2.72
CA ALA A 89 -4.36 -27.86 -3.08
C ALA A 89 -4.08 -28.61 -4.39
N ILE A 90 -3.53 -27.95 -5.40
CA ILE A 90 -3.08 -28.57 -6.66
C ILE A 90 -2.01 -29.65 -6.39
N GLN A 91 -1.02 -29.34 -5.54
CA GLN A 91 0.08 -30.26 -5.22
C GLN A 91 -0.35 -31.47 -4.37
N THR A 92 -1.33 -31.29 -3.48
CA THR A 92 -1.68 -32.30 -2.48
C THR A 92 -3.02 -32.98 -2.72
N GLY A 93 -3.86 -32.42 -3.58
CA GLY A 93 -5.25 -32.83 -3.76
C GLY A 93 -6.18 -32.49 -2.60
N GLN A 94 -5.67 -31.79 -1.57
CA GLN A 94 -6.46 -31.40 -0.39
C GLN A 94 -7.28 -30.14 -0.71
N HIS A 95 -8.54 -30.10 -0.25
CA HIS A 95 -9.40 -28.92 -0.44
C HIS A 95 -8.77 -27.67 0.20
N PRO A 96 -8.71 -26.50 -0.51
CA PRO A 96 -8.05 -25.27 -0.02
C PRO A 96 -8.58 -24.79 1.33
N LEU A 97 -9.89 -24.97 1.60
CA LEU A 97 -10.52 -24.59 2.86
C LEU A 97 -9.87 -25.25 4.08
N ILE A 98 -9.50 -26.55 3.96
CA ILE A 98 -8.91 -27.30 5.10
C ILE A 98 -7.57 -26.67 5.48
N THR A 99 -6.71 -26.45 4.51
CA THR A 99 -5.40 -25.80 4.75
C THR A 99 -5.59 -24.37 5.28
N THR A 100 -6.51 -23.63 4.70
CA THR A 100 -6.82 -22.26 5.13
C THR A 100 -7.30 -22.23 6.58
N GLN A 101 -8.19 -23.14 6.98
CA GLN A 101 -8.67 -23.26 8.35
C GLN A 101 -7.53 -23.56 9.33
N GLN A 102 -6.66 -24.53 9.02
CA GLN A 102 -5.49 -24.85 9.84
C GLN A 102 -4.53 -23.66 10.00
N ASN A 103 -4.35 -22.91 8.93
CA ASN A 103 -3.51 -21.72 8.95
C ASN A 103 -4.13 -20.61 9.82
N ILE A 104 -5.45 -20.39 9.71
CA ILE A 104 -6.19 -19.44 10.56
C ILE A 104 -6.04 -19.81 12.02
N GLU A 105 -6.23 -21.08 12.40
CA GLU A 105 -6.07 -21.54 13.78
C GLU A 105 -4.66 -21.28 14.32
N ARG A 106 -3.65 -21.50 13.48
CA ARG A 106 -2.26 -21.20 13.84
C ARG A 106 -2.02 -19.72 14.06
N TYR A 107 -2.48 -18.86 13.11
CA TYR A 107 -2.37 -17.39 13.23
C TYR A 107 -3.10 -16.90 14.47
N ARG A 108 -4.32 -17.40 14.73
CA ARG A 108 -5.10 -17.06 15.91
C ARG A 108 -4.34 -17.39 17.19
N GLY A 109 -3.79 -18.60 17.30
CA GLY A 109 -3.00 -19.00 18.46
C GLY A 109 -1.77 -18.14 18.69
N GLN A 110 -1.10 -17.68 17.62
CA GLN A 110 0.04 -16.77 17.73
C GLN A 110 -0.38 -15.35 18.15
N LEU A 111 -1.48 -14.83 17.61
CA LEU A 111 -2.01 -13.51 17.98
C LEU A 111 -2.50 -13.49 19.44
N ASP A 112 -3.19 -14.56 19.89
CA ASP A 112 -3.65 -14.68 21.27
C ASP A 112 -2.47 -14.69 22.26
N LYS A 113 -1.36 -15.38 21.94
CA LYS A 113 -0.14 -15.38 22.75
C LYS A 113 0.53 -14.02 22.89
N ILE A 114 0.48 -13.18 21.85
CA ILE A 114 1.06 -11.81 21.88
C ILE A 114 0.19 -10.87 22.74
N GLY A 115 -1.06 -11.23 22.99
CA GLY A 115 -1.94 -10.50 23.91
C GLY A 115 -2.51 -9.21 23.35
N PHE A 116 -3.06 -9.27 22.14
CA PHE A 116 -3.76 -8.13 21.50
C PHE A 116 -5.14 -7.90 22.12
N SER A 117 -5.60 -6.63 22.09
CA SER A 117 -6.94 -6.22 22.51
C SER A 117 -7.96 -6.31 21.38
N PHE A 118 -7.91 -7.38 20.60
CA PHE A 118 -8.85 -7.57 19.50
C PHE A 118 -10.24 -8.00 19.98
N ASP A 119 -11.28 -7.43 19.37
CA ASP A 119 -12.65 -7.91 19.51
C ASP A 119 -12.89 -9.08 18.55
N TRP A 120 -12.66 -10.28 19.02
CA TRP A 120 -12.79 -11.51 18.25
C TRP A 120 -14.25 -11.91 17.93
N GLU A 121 -15.25 -11.33 18.58
CA GLU A 121 -16.65 -11.54 18.15
C GLU A 121 -16.95 -10.88 16.83
N ARG A 122 -16.09 -9.97 16.39
CA ARG A 122 -16.17 -9.31 15.07
C ARG A 122 -15.22 -9.90 14.03
N GLU A 123 -14.69 -11.09 14.27
CA GLU A 123 -13.84 -11.78 13.30
C GLU A 123 -14.56 -12.01 11.98
N VAL A 124 -13.90 -11.70 10.87
CA VAL A 124 -14.35 -12.01 9.51
C VAL A 124 -13.32 -12.83 8.77
N ARG A 125 -13.77 -13.67 7.84
CA ARG A 125 -12.94 -14.48 6.95
C ARG A 125 -13.47 -14.30 5.54
N THR A 126 -12.65 -13.83 4.61
CA THR A 126 -13.12 -13.53 3.26
C THR A 126 -13.63 -14.77 2.52
N CYS A 127 -13.19 -15.98 2.91
CA CYS A 127 -13.65 -17.24 2.33
C CYS A 127 -14.94 -17.81 2.97
N ASP A 128 -15.51 -17.16 3.99
CA ASP A 128 -16.77 -17.58 4.58
C ASP A 128 -17.93 -17.16 3.67
N PRO A 129 -18.85 -18.08 3.30
CA PRO A 129 -20.06 -17.74 2.52
C PRO A 129 -20.88 -16.59 3.11
N LYS A 130 -20.97 -16.47 4.44
CA LYS A 130 -21.64 -15.34 5.11
C LYS A 130 -20.94 -14.01 4.88
N TYR A 131 -19.63 -14.04 4.62
CA TYR A 131 -18.87 -12.85 4.31
C TYR A 131 -18.97 -12.51 2.83
N TYR A 132 -18.61 -13.43 1.92
CA TYR A 132 -18.58 -13.12 0.50
C TYR A 132 -19.96 -12.98 -0.14
N HIS A 133 -21.04 -13.36 0.55
CA HIS A 133 -22.39 -12.93 0.24
C HIS A 133 -22.44 -11.41 -0.08
N TRP A 134 -21.77 -10.60 0.75
CA TRP A 134 -21.74 -9.14 0.60
C TRP A 134 -20.80 -8.66 -0.49
N THR A 135 -19.74 -9.40 -0.78
CA THR A 135 -18.90 -9.16 -1.97
C THR A 135 -19.69 -9.38 -3.25
N GLN A 136 -20.45 -10.49 -3.31
CA GLN A 136 -21.34 -10.80 -4.43
C GLN A 136 -22.47 -9.77 -4.57
N TRP A 137 -23.08 -9.37 -3.48
CA TRP A 137 -24.09 -8.32 -3.46
C TRP A 137 -23.53 -7.00 -4.01
N THR A 138 -22.36 -6.59 -3.58
CA THR A 138 -21.75 -5.37 -4.07
C THR A 138 -21.43 -5.44 -5.56
N PHE A 139 -20.96 -6.59 -6.05
CA PHE A 139 -20.75 -6.82 -7.48
C PHE A 139 -22.06 -6.68 -8.27
N ILE A 140 -23.18 -7.27 -7.80
CA ILE A 140 -24.49 -7.11 -8.44
C ILE A 140 -24.87 -5.62 -8.48
N LYS A 141 -24.67 -4.88 -7.38
CA LYS A 141 -24.96 -3.44 -7.36
C LYS A 141 -24.11 -2.64 -8.33
N MET A 142 -22.83 -2.99 -8.49
CA MET A 142 -21.96 -2.39 -9.51
C MET A 142 -22.41 -2.73 -10.95
N PHE A 143 -22.87 -3.96 -11.19
CA PHE A 143 -23.41 -4.37 -12.47
C PHE A 143 -24.74 -3.65 -12.80
N GLU A 144 -25.58 -3.41 -11.80
CA GLU A 144 -26.85 -2.68 -11.90
C GLU A 144 -26.71 -1.16 -11.88
N SER A 145 -25.47 -0.61 -11.96
CA SER A 145 -25.20 0.81 -11.87
C SER A 145 -24.35 1.31 -13.03
N TYR A 146 -24.53 2.61 -13.35
CA TYR A 146 -23.64 3.37 -14.22
C TYR A 146 -23.12 4.62 -13.47
N TYR A 147 -22.09 5.28 -13.99
CA TYR A 147 -21.56 6.51 -13.40
C TYR A 147 -22.02 7.72 -14.18
N ASP A 148 -22.81 8.58 -13.54
CA ASP A 148 -23.28 9.85 -14.10
C ASP A 148 -22.18 10.92 -13.87
N THR A 149 -21.63 11.46 -14.96
CA THR A 149 -20.51 12.40 -14.92
C THR A 149 -20.91 13.81 -14.51
N ASP A 150 -22.16 14.22 -14.71
CA ASP A 150 -22.66 15.51 -14.26
C ASP A 150 -22.97 15.52 -12.76
N LYS A 151 -23.61 14.45 -12.28
CA LYS A 151 -23.89 14.28 -10.86
C LYS A 151 -22.70 13.77 -10.07
N ASN A 152 -21.65 13.36 -10.79
CA ASN A 152 -20.41 12.84 -10.24
C ASN A 152 -20.61 11.68 -9.22
N LYS A 153 -21.47 10.73 -9.56
CA LYS A 153 -21.82 9.57 -8.73
C LYS A 153 -22.41 8.40 -9.51
N ALA A 154 -22.39 7.22 -8.89
CA ALA A 154 -23.10 6.07 -9.38
C ALA A 154 -24.62 6.24 -9.26
N LEU A 155 -25.36 5.80 -10.28
CA LEU A 155 -26.82 5.74 -10.33
C LEU A 155 -27.29 4.37 -10.84
N PRO A 156 -28.54 3.98 -10.51
CA PRO A 156 -29.12 2.75 -11.03
C PRO A 156 -29.18 2.75 -12.57
N ILE A 157 -28.87 1.61 -13.19
CA ILE A 157 -28.88 1.45 -14.64
C ILE A 157 -30.22 1.75 -15.28
N ASN A 158 -31.33 1.54 -14.56
CA ASN A 158 -32.67 1.83 -15.02
C ASN A 158 -32.86 3.32 -15.36
N SER A 159 -32.22 4.22 -14.62
CA SER A 159 -32.28 5.64 -14.93
C SER A 159 -31.53 6.01 -16.22
N LEU A 160 -30.52 5.23 -16.60
CA LEU A 160 -29.87 5.33 -17.91
C LEU A 160 -30.81 4.84 -19.03
N ILE A 161 -31.49 3.71 -18.82
CA ILE A 161 -32.44 3.16 -19.77
C ILE A 161 -33.55 4.18 -20.08
N GLU A 162 -34.12 4.81 -19.04
CA GLU A 162 -35.13 5.86 -19.20
C GLU A 162 -34.64 7.04 -20.03
N GLN A 163 -33.36 7.43 -19.88
CA GLN A 163 -32.74 8.49 -20.69
C GLN A 163 -32.56 8.05 -22.15
N LEU A 164 -32.09 6.81 -22.38
CA LEU A 164 -31.92 6.26 -23.73
C LEU A 164 -33.24 6.12 -24.46
N GLU A 165 -34.32 5.73 -23.78
CA GLU A 165 -35.68 5.64 -24.34
C GLU A 165 -36.25 7.00 -24.77
N LYS A 166 -35.83 8.08 -24.08
CA LYS A 166 -36.34 9.41 -24.31
C LYS A 166 -35.51 10.23 -25.33
N ASP A 167 -34.22 10.26 -25.13
CA ASP A 167 -33.30 11.20 -25.84
C ASP A 167 -32.16 10.46 -26.61
N GLY A 168 -32.07 9.13 -26.53
CA GLY A 168 -30.89 8.39 -27.00
C GLY A 168 -29.64 8.80 -26.23
N THR A 169 -28.49 8.82 -26.88
CA THR A 169 -27.22 9.24 -26.26
C THR A 169 -26.97 10.76 -26.32
N ASN A 170 -27.79 11.55 -27.00
CA ASN A 170 -27.56 12.98 -27.29
C ASN A 170 -27.37 13.88 -26.05
N LYS A 171 -27.98 13.52 -24.93
CA LYS A 171 -27.90 14.29 -23.67
C LYS A 171 -27.37 13.43 -22.54
N LEU A 172 -26.68 12.37 -22.89
CA LEU A 172 -26.19 11.43 -21.90
C LEU A 172 -24.83 11.88 -21.37
N HIS A 173 -24.76 12.08 -20.07
CA HIS A 173 -23.53 12.39 -19.34
C HIS A 173 -23.16 11.21 -18.47
N ALA A 174 -22.59 10.17 -19.08
CA ALA A 174 -22.23 8.94 -18.42
C ALA A 174 -20.82 8.48 -18.80
N ALA A 175 -20.09 7.91 -17.83
CA ALA A 175 -18.82 7.25 -18.12
C ALA A 175 -19.06 6.02 -19.01
N THR A 176 -18.37 5.94 -20.12
CA THR A 176 -18.55 4.87 -21.11
C THR A 176 -17.23 4.40 -21.70
N SER A 177 -17.19 3.17 -22.17
CA SER A 177 -16.12 2.59 -22.99
C SER A 177 -16.42 2.65 -24.50
N ASN A 178 -17.59 3.15 -24.91
CA ASN A 178 -17.99 3.33 -26.30
C ASN A 178 -18.63 4.71 -26.47
N GLU A 179 -18.13 5.53 -27.37
CA GLU A 179 -18.64 6.87 -27.70
C GLU A 179 -19.66 6.84 -28.86
N GLU A 180 -20.23 5.68 -29.18
CA GLU A 180 -21.24 5.53 -30.23
C GLU A 180 -22.50 6.34 -29.90
N SER A 181 -22.99 7.12 -30.89
CA SER A 181 -24.19 7.91 -30.73
C SER A 181 -25.37 7.19 -31.36
N ILE A 182 -26.42 6.97 -30.54
CA ILE A 182 -27.68 6.37 -30.99
C ILE A 182 -28.87 7.25 -30.62
N SER A 183 -29.90 7.25 -31.48
CA SER A 183 -31.17 7.91 -31.21
C SER A 183 -32.07 7.07 -30.28
N ALA A 184 -33.14 7.68 -29.78
CA ALA A 184 -34.15 6.99 -29.00
C ALA A 184 -34.91 5.95 -29.82
N GLU A 185 -35.11 6.18 -31.11
CA GLU A 185 -35.73 5.25 -32.04
C GLU A 185 -34.86 4.03 -32.29
N GLU A 186 -33.56 4.21 -32.49
CA GLU A 186 -32.58 3.13 -32.64
C GLU A 186 -32.52 2.29 -31.37
N TRP A 187 -32.46 2.91 -30.16
CA TRP A 187 -32.51 2.21 -28.91
C TRP A 187 -33.74 1.33 -28.77
N LYS A 188 -34.91 1.85 -29.09
CA LYS A 188 -36.19 1.10 -29.03
C LYS A 188 -36.32 0.00 -30.07
N ALA A 189 -35.60 0.11 -31.19
CA ALA A 189 -35.57 -0.90 -32.23
C ALA A 189 -34.65 -2.08 -31.92
N MET A 190 -33.74 -1.93 -30.96
CA MET A 190 -32.82 -2.97 -30.52
C MET A 190 -33.59 -4.10 -29.84
N SER A 191 -33.16 -5.35 -30.08
CA SER A 191 -33.56 -6.50 -29.29
C SER A 191 -33.04 -6.36 -27.85
N GLU A 192 -33.65 -7.12 -26.91
CA GLU A 192 -33.16 -7.15 -25.50
C GLU A 192 -31.68 -7.49 -25.44
N GLU A 193 -31.22 -8.42 -26.26
CA GLU A 193 -29.83 -8.85 -26.33
C GLU A 193 -28.89 -7.69 -26.77
N GLU A 194 -29.27 -6.94 -27.80
CA GLU A 194 -28.53 -5.78 -28.27
C GLU A 194 -28.51 -4.66 -27.23
N GLN A 195 -29.62 -4.41 -26.55
CA GLN A 195 -29.69 -3.44 -25.45
C GLN A 195 -28.76 -3.83 -24.29
N GLN A 196 -28.73 -5.10 -23.88
CA GLN A 196 -27.82 -5.54 -22.82
C GLN A 196 -26.35 -5.42 -23.22
N ARG A 197 -26.00 -5.70 -24.49
CA ARG A 197 -24.62 -5.48 -25.00
C ARG A 197 -24.26 -3.98 -25.00
N PHE A 198 -25.19 -3.11 -25.38
CA PHE A 198 -25.00 -1.68 -25.37
C PHE A 198 -24.80 -1.16 -23.93
N LEU A 199 -25.66 -1.58 -22.98
CA LEU A 199 -25.55 -1.19 -21.58
C LEU A 199 -24.23 -1.64 -20.93
N MET A 200 -23.62 -2.71 -21.43
CA MET A 200 -22.32 -3.17 -20.92
C MET A 200 -21.24 -2.10 -21.00
N HIS A 201 -21.32 -1.19 -21.99
CA HIS A 201 -20.41 -0.08 -22.13
C HIS A 201 -20.53 1.01 -21.05
N TYR A 202 -21.60 0.99 -20.27
CA TYR A 202 -21.89 1.99 -19.22
C TYR A 202 -21.80 1.45 -17.80
N ARG A 203 -21.99 0.12 -17.63
CA ARG A 203 -21.99 -0.50 -16.30
C ARG A 203 -20.68 -0.26 -15.57
N ILE A 204 -20.74 -0.15 -14.22
CA ILE A 204 -19.55 -0.05 -13.36
C ILE A 204 -18.81 -1.39 -13.32
N ALA A 205 -19.51 -2.52 -13.18
CA ALA A 205 -18.95 -3.84 -13.43
C ALA A 205 -19.36 -4.31 -14.83
N TYR A 206 -18.40 -4.60 -15.70
CA TYR A 206 -18.65 -4.91 -17.11
C TYR A 206 -17.68 -5.94 -17.65
N GLN A 207 -18.02 -6.57 -18.77
CA GLN A 207 -17.13 -7.46 -19.51
C GLN A 207 -16.50 -6.77 -20.71
N ALA A 208 -15.19 -6.98 -20.91
CA ALA A 208 -14.46 -6.50 -22.07
C ALA A 208 -13.31 -7.46 -22.41
N GLU A 209 -12.95 -7.49 -23.71
CA GLU A 209 -11.68 -8.05 -24.12
C GLU A 209 -10.54 -7.12 -23.68
N THR A 210 -9.68 -7.61 -22.83
CA THR A 210 -8.54 -6.84 -22.30
C THR A 210 -7.24 -7.61 -22.49
N LYS A 211 -6.13 -6.88 -22.62
CA LYS A 211 -4.79 -7.45 -22.51
C LYS A 211 -4.50 -7.78 -21.06
N VAL A 212 -4.20 -9.02 -20.79
CA VAL A 212 -3.93 -9.53 -19.44
C VAL A 212 -2.58 -10.22 -19.38
N ASN A 213 -1.99 -10.27 -18.19
CA ASN A 213 -0.77 -11.01 -17.92
C ASN A 213 -1.12 -12.48 -17.67
N TRP A 214 -1.03 -13.30 -18.69
CA TRP A 214 -1.33 -14.71 -18.61
C TRP A 214 -0.09 -15.53 -18.24
N CYS A 215 -0.20 -16.35 -17.22
CA CYS A 215 0.81 -17.31 -16.82
C CYS A 215 0.30 -18.75 -17.06
N ALA A 216 0.80 -19.41 -18.10
CA ALA A 216 0.36 -20.75 -18.46
C ALA A 216 0.69 -21.80 -17.38
N ALA A 217 1.85 -21.65 -16.71
CA ALA A 217 2.27 -22.57 -15.65
C ALA A 217 1.40 -22.48 -14.39
N LEU A 218 0.81 -21.31 -14.12
CA LEU A 218 -0.12 -21.09 -13.00
C LEU A 218 -1.58 -21.21 -13.44
N GLY A 219 -1.85 -21.31 -14.74
CA GLY A 219 -3.18 -21.45 -15.33
C GLY A 219 -4.11 -20.25 -15.05
N THR A 220 -3.58 -19.04 -14.86
CA THR A 220 -4.37 -17.88 -14.44
C THR A 220 -3.81 -16.56 -14.95
N VAL A 221 -4.66 -15.53 -14.95
CA VAL A 221 -4.27 -14.13 -15.10
C VAL A 221 -3.64 -13.62 -13.81
N LEU A 222 -2.56 -12.86 -13.94
CA LEU A 222 -1.84 -12.21 -12.86
C LEU A 222 -2.06 -10.69 -12.90
N ALA A 223 -2.15 -10.09 -11.72
CA ALA A 223 -2.12 -8.63 -11.58
C ALA A 223 -0.73 -8.07 -11.93
N ASN A 224 -0.63 -6.77 -12.20
CA ASN A 224 0.65 -6.16 -12.59
C ASN A 224 1.72 -6.24 -11.49
N ASP A 225 1.32 -6.21 -10.23
CA ASP A 225 2.18 -6.38 -9.06
C ASP A 225 2.61 -7.84 -8.81
N GLU A 226 1.94 -8.81 -9.44
CA GLU A 226 2.30 -10.23 -9.44
C GLU A 226 3.33 -10.60 -10.53
N VAL A 227 3.78 -9.64 -11.35
CA VAL A 227 4.73 -9.85 -12.44
C VAL A 227 5.95 -8.94 -12.30
N VAL A 228 7.15 -9.53 -12.35
CA VAL A 228 8.43 -8.80 -12.31
C VAL A 228 9.32 -9.34 -13.42
N ASP A 229 9.81 -8.46 -14.29
CA ASP A 229 10.71 -8.78 -15.40
C ASP A 229 10.19 -9.90 -16.34
N GLY A 230 8.87 -9.87 -16.60
CA GLY A 230 8.20 -10.86 -17.46
C GLY A 230 8.00 -12.24 -16.83
N LEU A 231 8.29 -12.36 -15.53
CA LEU A 231 8.11 -13.59 -14.76
C LEU A 231 7.10 -13.37 -13.63
N SER A 232 6.37 -14.43 -13.27
CA SER A 232 5.52 -14.42 -12.09
C SER A 232 6.36 -14.29 -10.83
N VAL A 233 5.98 -13.40 -9.91
CA VAL A 233 6.62 -13.26 -8.58
C VAL A 233 6.63 -14.62 -7.86
N ARG A 234 5.60 -15.41 -8.09
CA ARG A 234 5.47 -16.75 -7.56
C ARG A 234 5.92 -17.80 -8.57
N GLY A 235 6.96 -18.52 -8.23
CA GLY A 235 7.50 -19.62 -9.02
C GLY A 235 8.39 -19.23 -10.20
N GLY A 236 8.52 -17.92 -10.52
CA GLY A 236 9.40 -17.44 -11.58
C GLY A 236 9.03 -17.93 -12.99
N HIS A 237 7.73 -18.16 -13.23
CA HIS A 237 7.24 -18.68 -14.51
C HIS A 237 7.07 -17.58 -15.55
N PRO A 238 7.32 -17.85 -16.83
CA PRO A 238 7.10 -16.91 -17.92
C PRO A 238 5.64 -16.42 -17.96
N VAL A 239 5.47 -15.10 -18.14
CA VAL A 239 4.18 -14.43 -18.27
C VAL A 239 4.10 -13.80 -19.66
N VAL A 240 2.99 -14.02 -20.35
CA VAL A 240 2.75 -13.48 -21.68
C VAL A 240 1.53 -12.58 -21.68
N GLN A 241 1.54 -11.55 -22.53
CA GLN A 241 0.35 -10.72 -22.75
C GLN A 241 -0.62 -11.44 -23.70
N ARG A 242 -1.89 -11.54 -23.28
CA ARG A 242 -2.96 -12.19 -24.07
C ARG A 242 -4.24 -11.39 -23.97
N ASN A 243 -4.97 -11.28 -25.09
CA ASN A 243 -6.35 -10.75 -25.08
C ASN A 243 -7.29 -11.83 -24.55
N MET A 244 -8.07 -11.49 -23.53
CA MET A 244 -9.07 -12.39 -22.95
C MET A 244 -10.30 -11.59 -22.55
N LEU A 245 -11.47 -12.19 -22.67
CA LEU A 245 -12.70 -11.64 -22.11
C LEU A 245 -12.59 -11.67 -20.57
N GLN A 246 -12.70 -10.53 -19.93
CA GLN A 246 -12.54 -10.35 -18.49
C GLN A 246 -13.67 -9.50 -17.92
N TRP A 247 -14.04 -9.79 -16.68
CA TRP A 247 -14.77 -8.82 -15.88
C TRP A 247 -13.83 -7.67 -15.52
N CYS A 248 -14.34 -6.46 -15.59
CA CYS A 248 -13.64 -5.22 -15.28
C CYS A 248 -14.50 -4.36 -14.35
N LEU A 249 -13.84 -3.57 -13.51
CA LEU A 249 -14.48 -2.51 -12.72
C LEU A 249 -14.05 -1.15 -13.24
N ARG A 250 -15.02 -0.26 -13.48
CA ARG A 250 -14.82 1.09 -14.01
C ARG A 250 -14.28 2.06 -12.95
N VAL A 251 -13.10 1.74 -12.42
CA VAL A 251 -12.40 2.55 -11.41
C VAL A 251 -12.03 3.92 -11.98
N SER A 252 -11.73 3.99 -13.28
CA SER A 252 -11.39 5.22 -14.01
C SER A 252 -12.48 6.28 -13.92
N ALA A 253 -13.76 5.90 -13.83
CA ALA A 253 -14.86 6.84 -13.65
C ALA A 253 -14.80 7.62 -12.33
N TYR A 254 -14.14 7.05 -11.31
CA TYR A 254 -13.94 7.68 -10.00
C TYR A 254 -12.61 8.41 -9.87
N ALA A 255 -11.78 8.47 -10.92
CA ALA A 255 -10.41 8.97 -10.86
C ALA A 255 -10.32 10.40 -10.27
N GLN A 256 -11.21 11.31 -10.68
CA GLN A 256 -11.22 12.69 -10.15
C GLN A 256 -11.58 12.72 -8.66
N ARG A 257 -12.63 12.01 -8.24
CA ARG A 257 -13.02 11.91 -6.83
C ARG A 257 -11.95 11.23 -5.96
N LEU A 258 -11.21 10.27 -6.52
CA LEU A 258 -10.07 9.64 -5.85
C LEU A 258 -8.92 10.65 -5.65
N LEU A 259 -8.69 11.57 -6.58
CA LEU A 259 -7.69 12.64 -6.42
C LEU A 259 -8.11 13.65 -5.37
N GLU A 260 -9.31 14.19 -5.49
CA GLU A 260 -9.85 15.22 -4.59
C GLU A 260 -9.93 14.75 -3.15
N GLY A 261 -10.32 13.49 -2.93
CA GLY A 261 -10.41 12.89 -1.62
C GLY A 261 -9.08 12.84 -0.86
N LEU A 262 -7.93 12.82 -1.56
CA LEU A 262 -6.60 12.79 -0.91
C LEU A 262 -6.30 14.05 -0.10
N ASP A 263 -6.87 15.19 -0.46
CA ASP A 263 -6.54 16.46 0.17
C ASP A 263 -6.99 16.53 1.63
N ASN A 264 -8.06 15.83 1.97
CA ASN A 264 -8.66 15.80 3.31
C ASN A 264 -8.14 14.67 4.20
N LEU A 265 -7.32 13.75 3.69
CA LEU A 265 -6.81 12.60 4.43
C LEU A 265 -5.57 12.94 5.26
N GLN A 266 -5.47 12.37 6.46
CA GLN A 266 -4.29 12.46 7.31
C GLN A 266 -3.29 11.35 6.97
N TRP A 267 -2.85 11.36 5.70
CA TRP A 267 -1.89 10.40 5.15
C TRP A 267 -0.56 11.11 4.88
N THR A 268 0.52 10.35 4.84
CA THR A 268 1.84 10.91 4.50
C THR A 268 1.85 11.45 3.07
N ASP A 269 2.61 12.53 2.84
CA ASP A 269 2.74 13.13 1.50
C ASP A 269 3.26 12.12 0.48
N SER A 270 4.17 11.23 0.89
CA SER A 270 4.70 10.17 0.02
C SER A 270 3.61 9.24 -0.51
N ILE A 271 2.67 8.80 0.33
CA ILE A 271 1.54 7.94 -0.10
C ILE A 271 0.58 8.72 -1.00
N LYS A 272 0.26 9.97 -0.62
CA LYS A 272 -0.60 10.83 -1.44
C LYS A 272 -0.02 11.06 -2.83
N GLU A 273 1.28 11.38 -2.92
CA GLU A 273 1.96 11.57 -4.21
C GLU A 273 2.03 10.26 -5.02
N THR A 274 2.27 9.14 -4.35
CA THR A 274 2.24 7.82 -5.01
C THR A 274 0.87 7.57 -5.66
N GLN A 275 -0.23 7.85 -4.96
CA GLN A 275 -1.58 7.71 -5.51
C GLN A 275 -1.87 8.75 -6.60
N ARG A 276 -1.48 10.03 -6.41
CA ARG A 276 -1.63 11.07 -7.45
C ARG A 276 -0.92 10.68 -8.74
N ASN A 277 0.31 10.19 -8.62
CA ASN A 277 1.09 9.72 -9.77
C ASN A 277 0.48 8.47 -10.42
N TRP A 278 -0.07 7.55 -9.64
CA TRP A 278 -0.74 6.36 -10.16
C TRP A 278 -2.02 6.70 -10.91
N ILE A 279 -2.85 7.58 -10.35
CA ILE A 279 -4.06 8.07 -10.99
C ILE A 279 -3.70 8.92 -12.22
N GLY A 280 -2.65 9.73 -12.14
CA GLY A 280 -1.97 10.38 -13.25
C GLY A 280 -2.89 11.27 -14.07
N ARG A 281 -3.57 12.25 -13.44
CA ARG A 281 -4.40 13.24 -14.13
C ARG A 281 -3.54 14.10 -15.05
N SER A 282 -3.93 14.15 -16.30
CA SER A 282 -3.35 15.05 -17.29
C SER A 282 -4.45 15.81 -18.05
N GLU A 283 -4.31 17.11 -18.16
CA GLU A 283 -5.22 17.95 -18.92
C GLU A 283 -4.54 18.40 -20.21
N GLY A 284 -5.13 18.05 -21.32
CA GLY A 284 -4.59 18.33 -22.63
C GLY A 284 -5.67 18.65 -23.65
N ALA A 285 -5.31 18.55 -24.92
CA ALA A 285 -6.21 18.64 -26.03
C ALA A 285 -6.10 17.39 -26.92
N GLU A 286 -7.22 16.83 -27.31
CA GLU A 286 -7.30 15.98 -28.49
C GLU A 286 -7.31 16.89 -29.71
N VAL A 287 -6.41 16.63 -30.66
CA VAL A 287 -6.26 17.40 -31.88
C VAL A 287 -6.44 16.46 -33.08
N GLU A 288 -7.27 16.86 -34.01
CA GLU A 288 -7.58 16.05 -35.18
C GLU A 288 -6.67 16.45 -36.34
N PHE A 289 -5.82 15.53 -36.77
CA PHE A 289 -5.04 15.58 -38.00
C PHE A 289 -5.79 14.82 -39.09
N ARG A 290 -5.59 15.18 -40.34
CA ARG A 290 -6.22 14.52 -41.46
C ARG A 290 -5.21 13.76 -42.30
N LEU A 291 -5.51 12.50 -42.65
CA LEU A 291 -4.67 11.72 -43.55
C LEU A 291 -4.68 12.33 -44.94
N GLN A 292 -3.52 12.60 -45.52
CA GLN A 292 -3.39 13.30 -46.81
C GLN A 292 -4.07 12.56 -47.98
N SER A 293 -4.09 11.22 -47.92
CA SER A 293 -4.58 10.38 -49.05
C SER A 293 -6.10 10.29 -49.14
N ASN A 294 -6.85 10.38 -48.03
CA ASN A 294 -8.30 10.09 -48.01
C ASN A 294 -9.09 10.93 -47.00
N ASP A 295 -8.47 11.93 -46.39
CA ASP A 295 -9.06 12.84 -45.44
C ASP A 295 -9.61 12.18 -44.15
N LEU A 296 -9.16 10.96 -43.82
CA LEU A 296 -9.55 10.29 -42.59
C LEU A 296 -8.94 10.99 -41.34
N PRO A 297 -9.71 11.15 -40.27
CA PRO A 297 -9.23 11.79 -39.07
C PRO A 297 -8.29 10.86 -38.27
N ILE A 298 -7.17 11.39 -37.81
CA ILE A 298 -6.27 10.77 -36.82
C ILE A 298 -6.22 11.70 -35.63
N THR A 299 -6.73 11.25 -34.50
CA THR A 299 -6.78 12.04 -33.27
C THR A 299 -5.54 11.79 -32.44
N VAL A 300 -4.83 12.86 -32.04
CA VAL A 300 -3.70 12.81 -31.11
C VAL A 300 -4.07 13.52 -29.82
N PHE A 301 -3.56 13.02 -28.68
CA PHE A 301 -3.68 13.71 -27.40
C PHE A 301 -2.34 14.34 -27.00
N THR A 302 -2.38 15.63 -26.62
CA THR A 302 -1.20 16.34 -26.15
C THR A 302 -1.50 17.21 -24.93
N THR A 303 -0.57 17.23 -23.97
CA THR A 303 -0.58 18.20 -22.84
C THR A 303 0.12 19.50 -23.21
N ARG A 304 0.85 19.51 -24.32
CA ARG A 304 1.63 20.61 -24.87
C ARG A 304 1.04 21.10 -26.21
N ALA A 305 -0.25 21.49 -26.16
CA ALA A 305 -0.93 21.99 -27.34
C ALA A 305 -0.26 23.25 -27.96
N ASP A 306 0.47 24.03 -27.15
CA ASP A 306 1.29 25.18 -27.56
C ASP A 306 2.36 24.81 -28.59
N THR A 307 2.81 23.57 -28.64
CA THR A 307 3.91 23.14 -29.52
C THR A 307 3.48 22.65 -30.90
N ILE A 308 2.20 22.79 -31.24
CA ILE A 308 1.63 22.27 -32.49
C ILE A 308 2.32 22.80 -33.78
N TYR A 309 2.92 24.00 -33.72
CA TYR A 309 3.69 24.56 -34.80
C TYR A 309 5.06 23.91 -35.02
N GLY A 310 5.59 23.21 -34.03
CA GLY A 310 6.84 22.49 -34.12
C GLY A 310 6.69 21.00 -34.40
N VAL A 311 5.48 20.56 -34.73
CA VAL A 311 5.22 19.16 -35.11
C VAL A 311 5.82 18.87 -36.47
N THR A 312 6.78 17.96 -36.51
CA THR A 312 7.49 17.61 -37.76
C THR A 312 7.21 16.19 -38.25
N PHE A 313 6.68 15.33 -37.37
CA PHE A 313 6.21 13.99 -37.75
C PHE A 313 5.14 13.51 -36.75
N MET A 314 4.48 12.44 -37.09
CA MET A 314 3.51 11.74 -36.26
C MET A 314 4.01 10.33 -35.96
N VAL A 315 3.74 9.82 -34.76
CA VAL A 315 4.11 8.44 -34.40
C VAL A 315 2.91 7.69 -33.86
N LEU A 316 2.72 6.48 -34.39
CA LEU A 316 1.70 5.55 -33.95
C LEU A 316 2.32 4.43 -33.12
N ALA A 317 1.60 4.00 -32.09
CA ALA A 317 1.92 2.76 -31.40
C ALA A 317 1.78 1.56 -32.35
N PRO A 318 2.64 0.53 -32.27
CA PRO A 318 2.54 -0.68 -33.11
C PRO A 318 1.21 -1.42 -33.00
N GLU A 319 0.49 -1.21 -31.90
CA GLU A 319 -0.82 -1.82 -31.63
C GLU A 319 -2.00 -0.92 -31.99
N SER A 320 -1.75 0.29 -32.49
CA SER A 320 -2.81 1.24 -32.85
C SER A 320 -3.66 0.72 -33.99
N GLU A 321 -4.95 0.93 -33.92
CA GLU A 321 -5.91 0.61 -35.00
C GLU A 321 -5.64 1.40 -36.30
N TYR A 322 -5.02 2.58 -36.17
CA TYR A 322 -4.64 3.39 -37.31
C TYR A 322 -3.55 2.77 -38.19
N VAL A 323 -2.74 1.84 -37.67
CA VAL A 323 -1.59 1.27 -38.35
C VAL A 323 -1.99 0.65 -39.71
N ASN A 324 -3.07 -0.13 -39.73
CA ASN A 324 -3.55 -0.76 -40.94
C ASN A 324 -4.11 0.27 -41.96
N LEU A 325 -4.63 1.40 -41.46
CA LEU A 325 -5.24 2.44 -42.28
C LEU A 325 -4.21 3.35 -42.97
N VAL A 326 -3.04 3.52 -42.31
CA VAL A 326 -1.96 4.40 -42.81
C VAL A 326 -0.85 3.67 -43.54
N THR A 327 -0.75 2.33 -43.43
CA THR A 327 0.32 1.56 -44.05
C THR A 327 0.05 1.38 -45.53
N THR A 328 0.96 1.92 -46.37
CA THR A 328 0.88 1.72 -47.81
C THR A 328 1.32 0.29 -48.21
N ASP A 329 0.93 -0.14 -49.38
CA ASP A 329 1.29 -1.50 -49.85
C ASP A 329 2.81 -1.71 -49.96
N GLU A 330 3.55 -0.65 -50.37
CA GLU A 330 5.01 -0.67 -50.45
C GLU A 330 5.69 -0.86 -49.08
N GLN A 331 5.12 -0.32 -48.00
CA GLN A 331 5.69 -0.38 -46.65
C GLN A 331 5.15 -1.56 -45.84
N ARG A 332 4.14 -2.27 -46.27
CA ARG A 332 3.42 -3.31 -45.52
C ARG A 332 4.33 -4.40 -44.95
N ALA A 333 5.23 -4.93 -45.76
CA ALA A 333 6.12 -6.01 -45.36
C ALA A 333 7.09 -5.59 -44.23
N GLU A 334 7.60 -4.35 -44.30
CA GLU A 334 8.51 -3.78 -43.31
C GLU A 334 7.77 -3.47 -42.00
N VAL A 335 6.58 -2.88 -42.10
CA VAL A 335 5.70 -2.59 -40.94
C VAL A 335 5.29 -3.85 -40.21
N GLU A 336 4.85 -4.91 -40.91
CA GLU A 336 4.46 -6.18 -40.30
C GLU A 336 5.63 -6.87 -39.59
N THR A 337 6.82 -6.81 -40.17
CA THR A 337 8.05 -7.31 -39.54
C THR A 337 8.35 -6.57 -38.26
N TYR A 338 8.34 -5.22 -38.28
CA TYR A 338 8.57 -4.38 -37.11
C TYR A 338 7.58 -4.65 -35.98
N ILE A 339 6.28 -4.76 -36.30
CA ILE A 339 5.22 -5.05 -35.34
C ILE A 339 5.44 -6.44 -34.69
N THR A 340 5.80 -7.43 -35.49
CA THR A 340 6.04 -8.79 -34.99
C THR A 340 7.21 -8.85 -34.02
N GLU A 341 8.26 -8.10 -34.29
CA GLU A 341 9.42 -8.00 -33.39
C GLU A 341 9.10 -7.23 -32.12
N THR A 342 8.37 -6.13 -32.23
CA THR A 342 7.97 -5.31 -31.07
C THR A 342 7.04 -6.07 -30.12
N LYS A 343 6.13 -6.89 -30.63
CA LYS A 343 5.22 -7.72 -29.81
C LYS A 343 5.93 -8.75 -28.93
N LYS A 344 7.19 -9.04 -29.16
CA LYS A 344 8.00 -9.93 -28.30
C LYS A 344 8.45 -9.24 -27.00
N ARG A 345 8.30 -7.90 -26.91
CA ARG A 345 8.76 -7.07 -25.79
C ARG A 345 7.57 -6.55 -25.00
N THR A 346 7.72 -6.54 -23.66
CA THR A 346 6.72 -5.96 -22.76
C THR A 346 6.72 -4.43 -22.82
N GLU A 347 5.62 -3.79 -22.47
CA GLU A 347 5.55 -2.31 -22.37
C GLU A 347 6.63 -1.76 -21.42
N ARG A 348 6.95 -2.45 -20.32
CA ARG A 348 7.98 -2.04 -19.37
C ARG A 348 9.38 -2.08 -19.99
N GLU A 349 9.70 -3.13 -20.73
CA GLU A 349 10.97 -3.21 -21.46
C GLU A 349 11.07 -2.10 -22.51
N ARG A 350 9.99 -1.80 -23.22
CA ARG A 350 9.92 -0.70 -24.22
C ARG A 350 10.15 0.66 -23.57
N ILE A 351 9.58 0.92 -22.38
CA ILE A 351 9.78 2.18 -21.63
C ILE A 351 11.22 2.33 -21.12
N SER A 352 11.82 1.23 -20.66
CA SER A 352 13.18 1.24 -20.10
C SER A 352 14.29 1.22 -21.14
N ASP A 353 14.01 0.76 -22.34
CA ASP A 353 14.96 0.66 -23.44
C ASP A 353 15.15 2.04 -24.11
N ARG A 354 16.40 2.47 -24.20
CA ARG A 354 16.76 3.74 -24.85
C ARG A 354 17.11 3.60 -26.34
N ARG A 355 16.94 2.42 -26.92
CA ARG A 355 17.16 2.25 -28.37
C ARG A 355 16.09 3.01 -29.14
N VAL A 356 16.53 3.69 -30.19
CA VAL A 356 15.64 4.32 -31.13
C VAL A 356 15.32 3.34 -32.25
N SER A 357 14.03 3.04 -32.43
CA SER A 357 13.57 2.16 -33.52
C SER A 357 12.24 2.65 -34.06
N GLY A 358 11.98 2.39 -35.33
CA GLY A 358 10.72 2.76 -35.96
C GLY A 358 10.73 2.42 -37.43
N VAL A 359 9.54 2.43 -38.05
CA VAL A 359 9.34 2.18 -39.47
C VAL A 359 8.39 3.23 -40.06
N PHE A 360 8.69 3.72 -41.25
CA PHE A 360 7.82 4.66 -41.95
C PHE A 360 6.58 3.93 -42.51
N SER A 361 5.41 4.50 -42.34
CA SER A 361 4.14 3.90 -42.79
C SER A 361 3.87 4.06 -44.30
N GLY A 362 4.58 4.97 -44.96
CA GLY A 362 4.32 5.39 -46.36
C GLY A 362 3.33 6.55 -46.45
N SER A 363 2.69 6.94 -45.39
CA SER A 363 1.61 7.96 -45.40
C SER A 363 1.99 9.24 -44.65
N TYR A 364 1.21 10.28 -44.91
CA TYR A 364 1.37 11.62 -44.31
C TYR A 364 0.07 12.09 -43.69
N ALA A 365 0.17 12.84 -42.59
CA ALA A 365 -0.94 13.56 -41.98
C ALA A 365 -0.79 15.06 -42.16
N ILE A 366 -1.91 15.76 -42.30
CA ILE A 366 -1.96 17.23 -42.47
C ILE A 366 -2.09 17.87 -41.09
N ASN A 367 -1.13 18.72 -40.73
CA ASN A 367 -1.21 19.52 -39.51
C ASN A 367 -2.37 20.53 -39.64
N PRO A 368 -3.34 20.55 -38.72
CA PRO A 368 -4.54 21.36 -38.86
C PRO A 368 -4.29 22.87 -38.88
N LEU A 369 -3.18 23.36 -38.33
CA LEU A 369 -2.83 24.79 -38.27
C LEU A 369 -1.90 25.22 -39.42
N THR A 370 -0.79 24.50 -39.60
CA THR A 370 0.21 24.87 -40.62
C THR A 370 -0.15 24.39 -42.02
N LYS A 371 -1.11 23.47 -42.17
CA LYS A 371 -1.49 22.77 -43.39
C LYS A 371 -0.35 21.99 -44.06
N VAL A 372 0.77 21.81 -43.34
CA VAL A 372 1.92 21.03 -43.80
C VAL A 372 1.67 19.55 -43.63
N ALA A 373 2.06 18.76 -44.65
CA ALA A 373 2.05 17.30 -44.57
C ALA A 373 3.25 16.80 -43.76
N ILE A 374 3.01 16.00 -42.74
CA ILE A 374 4.03 15.42 -41.88
C ILE A 374 4.03 13.90 -42.00
N PRO A 375 5.19 13.22 -42.04
CA PRO A 375 5.26 11.77 -42.23
C PRO A 375 4.73 11.04 -40.98
N ILE A 376 4.07 9.91 -41.20
CA ILE A 376 3.55 9.03 -40.12
C ILE A 376 4.50 7.85 -39.96
N TRP A 377 5.02 7.71 -38.76
CA TRP A 377 5.91 6.62 -38.33
C TRP A 377 5.22 5.65 -37.37
N ILE A 378 5.70 4.45 -37.27
CA ILE A 378 5.29 3.46 -36.29
C ILE A 378 6.50 3.17 -35.40
N SER A 379 6.36 3.35 -34.09
CA SER A 379 7.49 3.14 -33.17
C SER A 379 7.04 2.64 -31.80
N ASP A 380 7.88 1.81 -31.20
CA ASP A 380 7.67 1.14 -29.93
C ASP A 380 7.79 2.05 -28.70
N TYR A 381 8.26 3.29 -28.84
CA TYR A 381 8.27 4.24 -27.72
C TYR A 381 6.90 4.89 -27.46
N VAL A 382 5.95 4.72 -28.37
CA VAL A 382 4.55 5.10 -28.19
C VAL A 382 3.72 3.91 -27.73
N LEU A 383 2.89 4.11 -26.71
CA LEU A 383 2.07 3.06 -26.12
C LEU A 383 0.59 3.26 -26.50
N ALA A 384 -0.07 2.20 -26.96
CA ALA A 384 -1.48 2.23 -27.34
C ALA A 384 -2.41 2.48 -26.14
N GLY A 385 -1.99 2.12 -24.92
CA GLY A 385 -2.80 2.29 -23.72
C GLY A 385 -2.78 3.70 -23.12
N TYR A 386 -2.09 4.67 -23.72
CA TYR A 386 -2.07 6.06 -23.28
C TYR A 386 -2.54 7.01 -24.39
N GLY A 387 -3.59 7.78 -24.11
CA GLY A 387 -4.20 8.66 -25.10
C GLY A 387 -4.90 7.88 -26.21
N THR A 388 -4.63 8.26 -27.46
CA THR A 388 -5.21 7.67 -28.68
C THR A 388 -4.31 6.63 -29.36
N GLY A 389 -3.15 6.31 -28.77
CA GLY A 389 -2.13 5.48 -29.44
C GLY A 389 -1.44 6.19 -30.62
N ALA A 390 -1.65 7.50 -30.77
CA ALA A 390 -1.01 8.37 -31.74
C ALA A 390 -0.48 9.62 -31.05
N ILE A 391 0.72 10.06 -31.40
CA ILE A 391 1.30 11.30 -30.89
C ILE A 391 1.72 12.23 -32.02
N MET A 392 1.59 13.52 -31.80
CA MET A 392 2.30 14.54 -32.57
C MET A 392 3.70 14.70 -32.00
N ALA A 393 4.72 14.49 -32.80
CA ALA A 393 6.11 14.56 -32.34
C ALA A 393 6.68 15.97 -32.49
N VAL A 394 7.28 16.45 -31.39
CA VAL A 394 7.88 17.78 -31.28
C VAL A 394 9.34 17.67 -30.83
N PRO A 395 10.26 17.34 -31.74
CA PRO A 395 11.64 16.98 -31.40
C PRO A 395 12.42 18.09 -30.69
N ALA A 396 12.07 19.35 -30.90
CA ALA A 396 12.73 20.45 -30.21
C ALA A 396 12.45 20.47 -28.68
N HIS A 397 11.32 19.85 -28.21
CA HIS A 397 10.82 19.99 -26.84
C HIS A 397 10.40 18.68 -26.19
N ASP A 398 10.79 17.53 -26.76
CA ASP A 398 10.67 16.19 -26.15
C ASP A 398 11.93 15.37 -26.50
N SER A 399 12.61 14.84 -25.51
CA SER A 399 13.90 14.14 -25.67
C SER A 399 13.78 12.84 -26.45
N ARG A 400 12.64 12.15 -26.41
CA ARG A 400 12.40 10.91 -27.19
C ARG A 400 12.17 11.25 -28.66
N ASP A 401 11.35 12.27 -28.92
CA ASP A 401 11.10 12.77 -30.26
C ASP A 401 12.39 13.32 -30.90
N TYR A 402 13.23 13.98 -30.06
CA TYR A 402 14.54 14.48 -30.50
C TYR A 402 15.46 13.35 -30.94
N ALA A 403 15.60 12.31 -30.09
CA ALA A 403 16.42 11.15 -30.43
C ALA A 403 15.93 10.45 -31.69
N PHE A 404 14.61 10.35 -31.87
CA PHE A 404 13.98 9.79 -33.05
C PHE A 404 14.24 10.64 -34.29
N ALA A 405 14.06 11.96 -34.20
CA ALA A 405 14.30 12.88 -35.32
C ALA A 405 15.77 12.89 -35.76
N LYS A 406 16.72 12.86 -34.80
CA LYS A 406 18.16 12.76 -35.13
C LYS A 406 18.50 11.43 -35.80
N HIS A 407 17.89 10.32 -35.38
CA HIS A 407 18.15 9.00 -35.94
C HIS A 407 17.65 8.87 -37.40
N PHE A 408 16.48 9.44 -37.67
CA PHE A 408 15.82 9.34 -38.99
C PHE A 408 15.96 10.61 -39.82
N ASP A 409 16.83 11.54 -39.46
CA ASP A 409 17.13 12.82 -40.16
C ASP A 409 15.86 13.64 -40.41
N LEU A 410 14.99 13.78 -39.40
CA LEU A 410 13.76 14.55 -39.48
C LEU A 410 13.95 15.99 -38.98
N PRO A 411 13.16 16.98 -39.45
CA PRO A 411 13.30 18.37 -39.07
C PRO A 411 13.08 18.61 -37.56
N ILE A 412 13.82 19.56 -36.98
CA ILE A 412 13.70 20.00 -35.59
C ILE A 412 13.47 21.51 -35.58
N ILE A 413 12.33 21.97 -35.08
CA ILE A 413 11.90 23.37 -35.08
C ILE A 413 11.79 23.86 -33.64
N PRO A 414 12.71 24.74 -33.18
CA PRO A 414 12.64 25.33 -31.84
C PRO A 414 11.47 26.34 -31.74
N LEU A 415 10.74 26.25 -30.61
CA LEU A 415 9.53 27.04 -30.34
C LEU A 415 9.65 27.94 -29.10
N ILE A 416 10.80 27.92 -28.40
CA ILE A 416 11.03 28.73 -27.21
C ILE A 416 12.27 29.58 -27.43
N GLU A 417 12.18 30.88 -27.11
CA GLU A 417 13.30 31.82 -27.26
C GLU A 417 14.52 31.37 -26.48
N GLY A 418 15.69 31.42 -27.12
CA GLY A 418 16.96 31.01 -26.55
C GLY A 418 17.17 29.50 -26.38
N ALA A 419 16.24 28.64 -26.87
CA ALA A 419 16.43 27.21 -26.88
C ALA A 419 17.51 26.78 -27.88
N ASP A 420 18.61 26.21 -27.39
CA ASP A 420 19.62 25.56 -28.22
C ASP A 420 19.27 24.07 -28.35
N VAL A 421 18.88 23.68 -29.57
CA VAL A 421 18.47 22.31 -29.92
C VAL A 421 19.49 21.62 -30.83
N SER A 422 20.73 22.08 -30.87
CA SER A 422 21.79 21.52 -31.71
C SER A 422 22.21 20.12 -31.26
N GLU A 423 22.39 19.94 -29.95
CA GLU A 423 22.90 18.70 -29.35
C GLU A 423 21.86 17.91 -28.53
N GLN A 424 20.81 18.58 -28.04
CA GLN A 424 19.74 17.96 -27.25
C GLN A 424 18.44 18.74 -27.37
N SER A 425 17.31 18.12 -26.98
CA SER A 425 16.02 18.82 -26.86
C SER A 425 16.03 19.85 -25.71
N PHE A 426 15.15 20.82 -25.81
CA PHE A 426 14.89 21.81 -24.75
C PHE A 426 13.52 21.48 -24.11
N ASP A 427 13.52 20.60 -23.11
CA ASP A 427 12.31 20.03 -22.50
C ASP A 427 11.67 20.95 -21.44
N ALA A 428 12.20 22.14 -21.21
CA ALA A 428 11.65 23.10 -20.25
C ALA A 428 10.20 23.48 -20.60
N LYS A 429 9.38 23.55 -19.55
CA LYS A 429 7.95 23.91 -19.67
C LYS A 429 7.70 25.40 -19.41
N GLU A 430 8.74 26.21 -19.49
CA GLU A 430 8.72 27.64 -19.24
C GLU A 430 9.50 28.37 -20.35
N GLY A 431 9.20 29.65 -20.56
CA GLY A 431 9.84 30.49 -21.57
C GLY A 431 8.84 31.24 -22.41
N ILE A 432 9.34 32.02 -23.37
CA ILE A 432 8.55 32.79 -24.34
C ILE A 432 8.50 32.02 -25.64
N VAL A 433 7.31 31.87 -26.18
CA VAL A 433 7.06 31.12 -27.42
C VAL A 433 7.48 31.93 -28.64
N MET A 434 8.14 31.28 -29.57
CA MET A 434 8.53 31.80 -30.88
C MET A 434 8.20 30.80 -31.99
N ASN A 435 8.33 31.21 -33.26
CA ASN A 435 8.05 30.36 -34.46
C ASN A 435 6.65 29.69 -34.40
N SER A 436 5.71 30.31 -33.72
CA SER A 436 4.35 29.81 -33.54
C SER A 436 3.28 30.82 -33.95
N PRO A 437 3.06 31.06 -35.26
CA PRO A 437 3.75 30.47 -36.38
C PRO A 437 5.06 31.18 -36.79
N VAL A 438 5.76 30.65 -37.82
CA VAL A 438 6.90 31.33 -38.46
C VAL A 438 6.44 32.66 -39.10
N ALA A 439 7.40 33.59 -39.36
CA ALA A 439 7.11 34.98 -39.74
C ALA A 439 6.22 35.13 -40.99
N GLU A 440 6.38 34.26 -41.97
CA GLU A 440 5.58 34.29 -43.22
C GLU A 440 4.10 33.96 -42.92
N LEU A 441 3.83 32.92 -42.16
CA LEU A 441 2.46 32.53 -41.75
C LEU A 441 1.88 33.51 -40.72
N GLU A 442 2.70 34.12 -39.87
CA GLU A 442 2.24 35.10 -38.88
C GLU A 442 1.65 36.35 -39.58
N THR A 443 2.28 36.78 -40.67
CA THR A 443 1.79 37.90 -41.49
C THR A 443 0.43 37.58 -42.11
N GLU A 444 0.26 36.35 -42.62
CA GLU A 444 -1.01 35.88 -43.16
C GLU A 444 -2.08 35.78 -42.07
N PHE A 445 -1.77 35.23 -40.93
CA PHE A 445 -2.70 35.03 -39.81
C PHE A 445 -3.16 36.33 -39.15
N LYS A 446 -2.31 37.36 -39.13
CA LYS A 446 -2.73 38.73 -38.74
C LYS A 446 -3.83 39.30 -39.61
N VAL A 447 -3.89 38.89 -40.86
CA VAL A 447 -4.89 39.36 -41.81
C VAL A 447 -6.14 38.47 -41.83
N ASN A 448 -5.93 37.14 -41.76
CA ASN A 448 -6.96 36.13 -41.99
C ASN A 448 -7.52 35.51 -40.69
N GLY A 449 -6.97 35.86 -39.53
CA GLY A 449 -7.48 35.39 -38.24
C GLY A 449 -7.00 33.99 -37.83
N GLY A 450 -5.72 33.66 -37.93
CA GLY A 450 -5.12 32.42 -37.44
C GLY A 450 -4.65 32.50 -35.99
N LEU A 451 -4.20 31.35 -35.43
CA LEU A 451 -3.64 31.27 -34.07
C LEU A 451 -2.21 31.81 -34.05
N ILE A 452 -1.94 32.82 -33.24
CA ILE A 452 -0.61 33.42 -33.06
C ILE A 452 -0.23 33.29 -31.56
N LEU A 453 0.88 32.61 -31.30
CA LEU A 453 1.38 32.36 -29.94
C LEU A 453 2.72 33.04 -29.65
N ASN A 454 3.35 33.63 -30.68
CA ASN A 454 4.63 34.36 -30.56
C ASN A 454 4.57 35.44 -29.48
N GLY A 455 5.55 35.46 -28.55
CA GLY A 455 5.64 36.41 -27.47
C GLY A 455 4.82 36.06 -26.21
N LEU A 456 4.01 34.99 -26.26
CA LEU A 456 3.31 34.50 -25.07
C LEU A 456 4.23 33.62 -24.22
N THR A 457 3.96 33.57 -22.91
CA THR A 457 4.54 32.52 -22.07
C THR A 457 3.96 31.16 -22.45
N VAL A 458 4.71 30.08 -22.22
CA VAL A 458 4.26 28.69 -22.47
C VAL A 458 2.88 28.43 -21.85
N LYS A 459 2.66 28.90 -20.61
CA LYS A 459 1.38 28.72 -19.91
C LYS A 459 0.21 29.41 -20.60
N GLU A 460 0.42 30.64 -21.05
CA GLU A 460 -0.56 31.39 -21.82
C GLU A 460 -0.82 30.76 -23.18
N ALA A 461 0.24 30.34 -23.88
CA ALA A 461 0.15 29.65 -25.16
C ALA A 461 -0.66 28.35 -25.08
N ILE A 462 -0.42 27.48 -24.05
CA ILE A 462 -1.23 26.28 -23.82
C ILE A 462 -2.71 26.62 -23.68
N LYS A 463 -3.04 27.64 -22.84
CA LYS A 463 -4.44 28.08 -22.63
C LYS A 463 -5.09 28.60 -23.91
N THR A 464 -4.37 29.46 -24.63
CA THR A 464 -4.84 30.04 -25.90
C THR A 464 -5.07 29.00 -26.98
N THR A 465 -4.13 28.05 -27.10
CA THR A 465 -4.24 26.97 -28.10
C THR A 465 -5.43 26.05 -27.80
N LYS A 466 -5.63 25.66 -26.53
CA LYS A 466 -6.79 24.84 -26.11
C LYS A 466 -8.11 25.53 -26.45
N ALA A 467 -8.22 26.84 -26.17
CA ALA A 467 -9.41 27.62 -26.51
C ALA A 467 -9.65 27.69 -28.03
N TYR A 468 -8.58 27.91 -28.82
CA TYR A 468 -8.64 27.97 -30.25
C TYR A 468 -9.07 26.63 -30.87
N ILE A 469 -8.50 25.51 -30.44
CA ILE A 469 -8.85 24.14 -30.89
C ILE A 469 -10.34 23.88 -30.67
N ALA A 470 -10.87 24.19 -29.50
CA ALA A 470 -12.28 23.99 -29.17
C ALA A 470 -13.20 24.89 -29.99
N GLN A 471 -12.82 26.17 -30.14
CA GLN A 471 -13.63 27.17 -30.89
C GLN A 471 -13.71 26.88 -32.36
N HIS A 472 -12.66 26.33 -32.98
CA HIS A 472 -12.57 26.07 -34.43
C HIS A 472 -12.86 24.63 -34.82
N ASN A 473 -13.37 23.81 -33.89
CA ASN A 473 -13.68 22.39 -34.10
C ASN A 473 -12.49 21.59 -34.66
N LEU A 474 -11.26 21.90 -34.21
CA LEU A 474 -10.04 21.16 -34.57
C LEU A 474 -9.77 20.01 -33.60
N GLY A 475 -10.64 19.82 -32.61
CA GLY A 475 -10.54 18.85 -31.54
C GLY A 475 -11.28 19.31 -30.29
N ARG A 476 -10.94 18.73 -29.15
CA ARG A 476 -11.56 19.05 -27.85
C ARG A 476 -10.54 19.10 -26.71
N VAL A 477 -10.83 19.89 -25.67
CA VAL A 477 -10.08 19.83 -24.42
C VAL A 477 -10.53 18.59 -23.66
N LYS A 478 -9.58 17.79 -23.19
CA LYS A 478 -9.86 16.53 -22.49
C LYS A 478 -8.97 16.36 -21.28
N VAL A 479 -9.54 15.83 -20.22
CA VAL A 479 -8.82 15.35 -19.06
C VAL A 479 -8.67 13.84 -19.19
N ASN A 480 -7.44 13.37 -19.19
CA ASN A 480 -7.12 11.95 -19.21
C ASN A 480 -6.51 11.51 -17.87
N TYR A 481 -6.74 10.26 -17.55
CA TYR A 481 -6.16 9.62 -16.37
C TYR A 481 -5.30 8.43 -16.80
N ARG A 482 -4.17 8.21 -16.12
CA ARG A 482 -3.36 7.00 -16.32
C ARG A 482 -4.02 5.78 -15.68
N LEU A 483 -4.81 6.00 -14.63
CA LEU A 483 -5.57 4.96 -13.95
C LEU A 483 -6.46 4.24 -14.96
N ARG A 484 -6.30 2.93 -15.03
CA ARG A 484 -7.11 2.03 -15.88
C ARG A 484 -8.15 1.32 -15.05
N ASP A 485 -9.19 0.83 -15.72
CA ASP A 485 -10.18 -0.04 -15.10
C ASP A 485 -9.52 -1.33 -14.60
N ALA A 486 -10.01 -1.83 -13.47
CA ALA A 486 -9.42 -3.00 -12.83
C ALA A 486 -9.89 -4.28 -13.52
N THR A 487 -8.96 -5.13 -13.95
CA THR A 487 -9.26 -6.51 -14.34
C THR A 487 -9.72 -7.29 -13.11
N PHE A 488 -10.96 -7.76 -13.13
CA PHE A 488 -11.67 -8.26 -11.96
C PHE A 488 -11.98 -9.75 -11.98
N SER A 489 -11.56 -10.51 -12.98
CA SER A 489 -11.74 -11.97 -13.01
C SER A 489 -10.43 -12.73 -12.92
N ARG A 490 -10.48 -13.92 -12.31
CA ARG A 490 -9.38 -14.87 -12.18
C ARG A 490 -9.84 -16.27 -12.58
N GLN A 491 -8.98 -16.97 -13.31
CA GLN A 491 -9.19 -18.34 -13.73
C GLN A 491 -8.74 -19.30 -12.62
N ARG A 492 -9.38 -19.18 -11.45
CA ARG A 492 -9.06 -19.90 -10.22
C ARG A 492 -10.30 -20.56 -9.63
N TYR A 493 -10.09 -21.58 -8.81
CA TYR A 493 -11.13 -22.15 -7.96
C TYR A 493 -11.24 -21.38 -6.65
N TRP A 494 -10.12 -21.09 -5.97
CA TRP A 494 -10.11 -20.51 -4.63
C TRP A 494 -10.22 -18.98 -4.68
N GLY A 495 -11.44 -18.50 -4.81
CA GLY A 495 -11.84 -17.10 -4.87
C GLY A 495 -13.34 -16.97 -4.77
N GLU A 496 -13.86 -15.77 -4.56
CA GLU A 496 -15.30 -15.52 -4.53
C GLU A 496 -15.91 -15.80 -5.92
N PRO A 497 -16.93 -16.67 -6.02
CA PRO A 497 -17.59 -16.92 -7.30
C PRO A 497 -18.46 -15.73 -7.72
N PHE A 498 -18.49 -15.46 -9.04
CA PHE A 498 -19.39 -14.45 -9.58
C PHE A 498 -20.84 -14.91 -9.55
N PRO A 499 -21.78 -14.13 -9.02
CA PRO A 499 -23.20 -14.45 -9.04
C PRO A 499 -23.82 -14.14 -10.42
N VAL A 500 -23.30 -14.78 -11.47
CA VAL A 500 -23.62 -14.50 -12.88
C VAL A 500 -23.91 -15.78 -13.64
N TYR A 501 -24.93 -15.74 -14.48
CA TYR A 501 -25.24 -16.77 -15.46
C TYR A 501 -25.41 -16.16 -16.86
N TYR A 502 -25.38 -16.99 -17.90
CA TYR A 502 -25.35 -16.54 -19.29
C TYR A 502 -26.56 -17.05 -20.08
N LYS A 503 -27.32 -16.10 -20.67
CA LYS A 503 -28.34 -16.39 -21.68
C LYS A 503 -27.78 -15.98 -23.04
N ASN A 504 -27.60 -16.92 -23.94
CA ASN A 504 -27.08 -16.69 -25.28
C ASN A 504 -25.74 -15.89 -25.25
N GLY A 505 -24.90 -16.15 -24.26
CA GLY A 505 -23.62 -15.46 -24.08
C GLY A 505 -23.71 -14.06 -23.46
N ILE A 506 -24.90 -13.60 -23.06
CA ILE A 506 -25.13 -12.35 -22.34
C ILE A 506 -25.16 -12.62 -20.84
N PRO A 507 -24.39 -11.88 -20.03
CA PRO A 507 -24.36 -12.06 -18.58
C PRO A 507 -25.62 -11.44 -17.91
N TYR A 508 -26.18 -12.17 -16.97
CA TYR A 508 -27.22 -11.76 -16.05
C TYR A 508 -26.80 -12.09 -14.62
N THR A 509 -27.22 -11.29 -13.66
CA THR A 509 -26.92 -11.53 -12.25
C THR A 509 -27.98 -12.43 -11.61
N LEU A 510 -27.57 -13.24 -10.63
CA LEU A 510 -28.50 -13.96 -9.78
C LEU A 510 -29.34 -12.97 -8.96
N PRO A 511 -30.59 -13.35 -8.61
CA PRO A 511 -31.36 -12.58 -7.64
C PRO A 511 -30.65 -12.49 -6.29
N VAL A 512 -30.70 -11.30 -5.67
CA VAL A 512 -29.97 -11.02 -4.41
C VAL A 512 -30.36 -11.97 -3.28
N ASP A 513 -31.62 -12.36 -3.22
CA ASP A 513 -32.16 -13.31 -2.22
C ASP A 513 -31.74 -14.77 -2.45
N CYS A 514 -31.00 -15.04 -3.55
CA CYS A 514 -30.38 -16.36 -3.82
C CYS A 514 -28.88 -16.39 -3.44
N LEU A 515 -28.36 -15.32 -2.90
CA LEU A 515 -26.96 -15.27 -2.41
C LEU A 515 -26.84 -15.94 -1.02
N PRO A 516 -25.69 -16.49 -0.66
CA PRO A 516 -24.48 -16.56 -1.49
C PRO A 516 -24.53 -17.70 -2.52
N LEU A 517 -23.94 -17.48 -3.69
CA LEU A 517 -23.56 -18.56 -4.59
C LEU A 517 -22.27 -19.18 -4.04
N GLU A 518 -22.37 -20.40 -3.52
CA GLU A 518 -21.24 -21.08 -2.88
C GLU A 518 -20.36 -21.80 -3.89
N LEU A 519 -19.06 -21.93 -3.57
CA LEU A 519 -18.12 -22.72 -4.38
C LEU A 519 -18.54 -24.21 -4.41
N PRO A 520 -18.60 -24.82 -5.60
CA PRO A 520 -18.96 -26.23 -5.72
C PRO A 520 -17.78 -27.13 -5.39
N THR A 521 -18.06 -28.39 -5.05
CA THR A 521 -17.03 -29.42 -4.97
C THR A 521 -16.54 -29.80 -6.37
N ILE A 522 -15.22 -29.87 -6.57
CA ILE A 522 -14.58 -30.32 -7.81
C ILE A 522 -13.56 -31.43 -7.52
N ASP A 523 -13.22 -32.20 -8.54
CA ASP A 523 -12.29 -33.32 -8.46
C ASP A 523 -10.82 -32.89 -8.44
N LYS A 524 -10.48 -31.80 -9.17
CA LYS A 524 -9.15 -31.23 -9.28
C LYS A 524 -9.20 -29.71 -9.34
N TYR A 525 -8.16 -29.05 -8.80
CA TYR A 525 -8.06 -27.59 -8.76
C TYR A 525 -7.27 -27.01 -9.94
N GLU A 526 -7.14 -27.76 -11.01
CA GLU A 526 -6.47 -27.40 -12.25
C GLU A 526 -7.51 -27.05 -13.33
N PRO A 527 -7.16 -26.25 -14.35
CA PRO A 527 -8.03 -26.04 -15.52
C PRO A 527 -8.49 -27.37 -16.14
N THR A 528 -9.60 -27.30 -16.86
CA THR A 528 -10.11 -28.48 -17.62
C THR A 528 -9.16 -28.83 -18.78
N GLU A 529 -9.32 -30.01 -19.36
CA GLU A 529 -8.58 -30.46 -20.52
C GLU A 529 -8.85 -29.60 -21.78
N SER A 530 -10.00 -28.89 -21.81
CA SER A 530 -10.36 -27.90 -22.82
C SER A 530 -9.79 -26.49 -22.55
N GLY A 531 -9.13 -26.29 -21.41
CA GLY A 531 -8.54 -25.01 -21.02
C GLY A 531 -9.51 -24.04 -20.30
N GLU A 532 -10.68 -24.51 -19.90
CA GLU A 532 -11.60 -23.75 -19.06
C GLU A 532 -11.05 -23.61 -17.63
N PRO A 533 -11.43 -22.56 -16.90
CA PRO A 533 -11.10 -22.43 -15.47
C PRO A 533 -11.51 -23.66 -14.65
N PRO A 534 -10.90 -23.89 -13.46
CA PRO A 534 -11.20 -25.07 -12.62
C PRO A 534 -12.68 -25.27 -12.28
N LEU A 535 -13.49 -24.20 -12.19
CA LEU A 535 -14.93 -24.31 -11.98
C LEU A 535 -15.66 -25.04 -13.12
N GLY A 536 -15.07 -25.09 -14.32
CA GLY A 536 -15.57 -25.92 -15.42
C GLY A 536 -15.60 -27.41 -15.13
N ARG A 537 -14.88 -27.92 -14.09
CA ARG A 537 -14.92 -29.28 -13.61
C ARG A 537 -16.13 -29.59 -12.73
N ALA A 538 -16.81 -28.58 -12.22
CA ALA A 538 -17.95 -28.76 -11.35
C ALA A 538 -19.12 -29.44 -12.10
N LYS A 539 -19.77 -30.38 -11.44
CA LYS A 539 -21.01 -31.01 -11.96
C LYS A 539 -22.22 -30.14 -11.68
N LEU A 540 -22.38 -29.70 -10.44
CA LEU A 540 -23.44 -28.78 -10.00
C LEU A 540 -22.98 -27.35 -10.21
N TRP A 541 -23.11 -26.84 -11.45
CA TRP A 541 -22.69 -25.48 -11.79
C TRP A 541 -23.47 -24.93 -12.99
N ALA A 542 -24.82 -24.97 -12.87
CA ALA A 542 -25.74 -24.33 -13.77
C ALA A 542 -26.88 -23.70 -12.96
N TRP A 543 -27.50 -22.65 -13.48
CA TRP A 543 -28.57 -21.91 -12.84
C TRP A 543 -29.94 -22.26 -13.45
N ASP A 544 -30.83 -22.84 -12.65
CA ASP A 544 -32.26 -23.00 -13.02
C ASP A 544 -32.99 -21.71 -12.62
N GLU A 545 -33.29 -20.89 -13.58
CA GLU A 545 -33.89 -19.58 -13.37
C GLU A 545 -35.33 -19.68 -12.79
N LYS A 546 -36.08 -20.64 -13.23
CA LYS A 546 -37.47 -20.84 -12.78
C LYS A 546 -37.55 -21.33 -11.35
N ASN A 547 -36.70 -22.28 -10.98
CA ASN A 547 -36.68 -22.87 -9.65
C ASN A 547 -35.70 -22.15 -8.70
N ARG A 548 -34.91 -21.17 -9.24
CA ARG A 548 -33.99 -20.34 -8.48
C ARG A 548 -32.98 -21.14 -7.67
N GLN A 549 -32.33 -22.10 -8.31
CA GLN A 549 -31.35 -22.99 -7.67
C GLN A 549 -30.23 -23.41 -8.61
N VAL A 550 -29.11 -23.79 -8.02
CA VAL A 550 -28.01 -24.40 -8.75
C VAL A 550 -28.31 -25.86 -9.04
N VAL A 551 -28.13 -26.28 -10.29
CA VAL A 551 -28.41 -27.62 -10.78
C VAL A 551 -27.22 -28.20 -11.54
N ASP A 552 -27.38 -29.48 -11.97
CA ASP A 552 -26.34 -30.14 -12.77
C ASP A 552 -26.17 -29.48 -14.15
N LYS A 553 -24.92 -29.23 -14.54
CA LYS A 553 -24.59 -28.55 -15.80
C LYS A 553 -25.04 -29.31 -17.06
N SER A 554 -25.30 -30.61 -16.94
CA SER A 554 -25.86 -31.41 -18.05
C SER A 554 -27.31 -31.00 -18.42
N LEU A 555 -27.98 -30.25 -17.56
CA LEU A 555 -29.33 -29.73 -17.77
C LEU A 555 -29.35 -28.39 -18.52
N ILE A 556 -28.23 -27.82 -18.87
CA ILE A 556 -28.17 -26.54 -19.59
C ILE A 556 -28.86 -26.67 -20.94
N ASP A 557 -29.93 -25.89 -21.12
CA ASP A 557 -30.75 -25.84 -22.33
C ASP A 557 -30.83 -24.42 -22.97
N ASN A 558 -30.26 -23.43 -22.30
CA ASN A 558 -30.33 -22.00 -22.67
C ASN A 558 -31.74 -21.43 -22.82
N GLN A 559 -32.73 -22.09 -22.17
CA GLN A 559 -34.14 -21.65 -22.11
C GLN A 559 -34.60 -21.46 -20.66
N GLN A 560 -34.32 -22.42 -19.80
CA GLN A 560 -34.63 -22.39 -18.37
C GLN A 560 -33.37 -22.58 -17.51
N VAL A 561 -32.41 -23.37 -17.97
CA VAL A 561 -31.20 -23.71 -17.27
C VAL A 561 -30.00 -23.12 -18.02
N PHE A 562 -29.25 -22.30 -17.35
CA PHE A 562 -28.17 -21.49 -17.91
C PHE A 562 -26.79 -21.80 -17.28
N ALA A 563 -25.73 -21.62 -18.06
CA ALA A 563 -24.38 -21.77 -17.57
C ALA A 563 -24.02 -20.65 -16.57
N LEU A 564 -23.39 -21.03 -15.44
CA LEU A 564 -22.81 -20.09 -14.48
C LEU A 564 -21.39 -19.66 -14.92
N GLU A 565 -20.97 -18.47 -14.46
CA GLU A 565 -19.60 -17.96 -14.67
C GLU A 565 -18.55 -18.92 -14.09
N LEU A 566 -17.47 -19.15 -14.85
CA LEU A 566 -16.40 -20.08 -14.47
C LEU A 566 -15.19 -19.40 -13.80
N ASN A 567 -15.10 -18.07 -13.91
CA ASN A 567 -14.06 -17.29 -13.22
C ASN A 567 -14.47 -17.00 -11.78
N THR A 568 -13.48 -16.64 -10.96
CA THR A 568 -13.70 -16.11 -9.61
C THR A 568 -13.20 -14.67 -9.52
N MET A 569 -13.66 -13.93 -8.53
CA MET A 569 -13.19 -12.58 -8.24
C MET A 569 -11.76 -12.62 -7.70
N PRO A 570 -10.97 -11.55 -7.87
CA PRO A 570 -9.64 -11.45 -7.25
C PRO A 570 -9.75 -11.27 -5.74
N GLY A 571 -8.69 -11.62 -4.99
CA GLY A 571 -8.66 -11.50 -3.52
C GLY A 571 -9.00 -10.10 -3.01
N PHE A 572 -8.64 -9.03 -3.76
CA PHE A 572 -8.98 -7.67 -3.36
C PHE A 572 -10.49 -7.35 -3.37
N ALA A 573 -11.33 -8.19 -3.95
CA ALA A 573 -12.78 -8.05 -3.88
C ALA A 573 -13.26 -8.14 -2.42
N GLY A 574 -12.82 -9.18 -1.70
CA GLY A 574 -13.17 -9.38 -0.30
C GLY A 574 -12.53 -8.36 0.63
N SER A 575 -11.28 -7.95 0.35
CA SER A 575 -10.57 -7.00 1.22
C SER A 575 -10.93 -5.53 1.01
N SER A 576 -11.70 -5.17 -0.02
CA SER A 576 -11.97 -3.76 -0.33
C SER A 576 -12.95 -3.08 0.63
N ALA A 577 -13.90 -3.80 1.22
CA ALA A 577 -14.92 -3.23 2.13
C ALA A 577 -14.99 -3.93 3.49
N TYR A 578 -13.97 -4.70 3.87
CA TYR A 578 -13.97 -5.50 5.11
C TYR A 578 -14.12 -4.66 6.38
N TYR A 579 -13.64 -3.43 6.38
CA TYR A 579 -13.80 -2.47 7.49
C TYR A 579 -15.27 -2.17 7.81
N LEU A 580 -16.16 -2.15 6.82
CA LEU A 580 -17.61 -2.01 7.05
C LEU A 580 -18.17 -3.27 7.67
N ARG A 581 -17.74 -4.44 7.20
CA ARG A 581 -18.23 -5.71 7.71
C ARG A 581 -17.83 -5.97 9.15
N TYR A 582 -16.67 -5.51 9.59
CA TYR A 582 -16.27 -5.55 10.99
C TYR A 582 -17.18 -4.74 11.92
N MET A 583 -17.84 -3.70 11.39
CA MET A 583 -18.78 -2.94 12.20
C MET A 583 -20.02 -3.77 12.58
N ASP A 584 -20.47 -4.69 11.70
CA ASP A 584 -21.72 -5.45 11.87
C ASP A 584 -21.63 -6.88 11.28
N PRO A 585 -20.68 -7.71 11.76
CA PRO A 585 -20.38 -8.99 11.09
C PRO A 585 -21.49 -10.04 11.20
N ALA A 586 -22.36 -9.94 12.18
CA ALA A 586 -23.47 -10.86 12.42
C ALA A 586 -24.74 -10.51 11.63
N ASN A 587 -24.81 -9.36 10.98
CA ASN A 587 -25.96 -8.93 10.20
C ASN A 587 -26.11 -9.77 8.94
N THR A 588 -27.26 -10.40 8.79
CA THR A 588 -27.59 -11.23 7.61
C THR A 588 -28.50 -10.52 6.61
N ASN A 589 -29.01 -9.34 6.93
CA ASN A 589 -29.96 -8.61 6.10
C ASN A 589 -29.31 -7.49 5.29
N GLU A 590 -28.23 -6.89 5.82
CA GLU A 590 -27.50 -5.76 5.24
C GLU A 590 -26.00 -5.96 5.42
N LEU A 591 -25.20 -5.37 4.53
CA LEU A 591 -23.73 -5.33 4.67
C LEU A 591 -23.33 -4.73 6.03
N VAL A 592 -24.02 -3.67 6.40
CA VAL A 592 -23.93 -2.99 7.70
C VAL A 592 -25.22 -2.22 7.94
N SER A 593 -25.78 -2.30 9.13
CA SER A 593 -27.01 -1.57 9.45
C SER A 593 -26.77 -0.05 9.52
N GLY A 594 -27.83 0.69 9.18
CA GLY A 594 -27.76 2.16 9.17
C GLY A 594 -27.33 2.76 10.51
N ASP A 595 -27.82 2.23 11.62
CA ASP A 595 -27.50 2.74 12.99
C ASP A 595 -26.03 2.46 13.34
N VAL A 596 -25.54 1.27 13.01
CA VAL A 596 -24.15 0.87 13.29
C VAL A 596 -23.16 1.70 12.46
N VAL A 597 -23.42 1.87 11.16
CA VAL A 597 -22.53 2.67 10.30
C VAL A 597 -22.63 4.18 10.63
N ASN A 598 -23.77 4.67 11.11
CA ASN A 598 -23.89 6.04 11.59
C ASN A 598 -23.07 6.30 12.87
N TYR A 599 -22.93 5.28 13.73
CA TYR A 599 -22.10 5.37 14.93
C TYR A 599 -20.61 5.28 14.59
N TRP A 600 -20.17 4.25 13.89
CA TRP A 600 -18.74 4.02 13.59
C TRP A 600 -18.20 4.88 12.44
N LYS A 601 -19.03 5.24 11.47
CA LYS A 601 -18.75 6.09 10.29
C LYS A 601 -17.64 5.52 9.39
N ASN A 602 -16.40 5.73 9.77
CA ASN A 602 -15.18 5.30 9.08
C ASN A 602 -14.11 4.86 10.08
N VAL A 603 -12.99 4.38 9.57
CA VAL A 603 -11.81 4.04 10.37
C VAL A 603 -11.06 5.30 10.74
N ASP A 604 -10.88 5.56 12.04
CA ASP A 604 -10.14 6.73 12.54
C ASP A 604 -8.63 6.56 12.37
N LEU A 605 -8.12 5.34 12.60
CA LEU A 605 -6.71 5.00 12.45
C LEU A 605 -6.55 3.69 11.72
N TYR A 606 -5.84 3.70 10.61
CA TYR A 606 -5.54 2.54 9.78
C TYR A 606 -4.03 2.28 9.74
N LEU A 607 -3.61 1.04 10.01
CA LEU A 607 -2.20 0.65 10.00
C LEU A 607 -1.96 -0.49 8.99
N GLY A 608 -0.90 -0.35 8.21
CA GLY A 608 -0.51 -1.36 7.23
C GLY A 608 0.68 -0.95 6.38
N GLY A 609 1.18 -1.87 5.56
CA GLY A 609 2.34 -1.66 4.71
C GLY A 609 2.12 -0.63 3.61
N SER A 610 3.16 0.13 3.29
CA SER A 610 3.15 1.13 2.20
C SER A 610 3.06 0.50 0.81
N GLU A 611 3.36 -0.78 0.66
CA GLU A 611 3.24 -1.56 -0.59
C GLU A 611 1.81 -1.62 -1.11
N HIS A 612 0.83 -1.36 -0.27
CA HIS A 612 -0.59 -1.36 -0.63
C HIS A 612 -1.10 -0.03 -1.20
N ALA A 613 -0.22 0.99 -1.35
CA ALA A 613 -0.59 2.34 -1.76
C ALA A 613 -1.35 2.40 -3.09
N THR A 614 -0.94 1.63 -4.10
CA THR A 614 -1.51 1.61 -5.46
C THR A 614 -2.48 0.46 -5.73
N GLY A 615 -2.57 -0.49 -4.80
CA GLY A 615 -3.48 -1.64 -4.87
C GLY A 615 -4.65 -1.48 -3.91
N HIS A 616 -4.57 -2.17 -2.77
CA HIS A 616 -5.65 -2.25 -1.77
C HIS A 616 -6.23 -0.88 -1.37
N LEU A 617 -5.39 0.14 -1.12
CA LEU A 617 -5.88 1.46 -0.70
C LEU A 617 -6.71 2.16 -1.79
N ILE A 618 -6.33 2.06 -3.07
CA ILE A 618 -7.12 2.62 -4.18
C ILE A 618 -8.42 1.86 -4.33
N TYR A 619 -8.41 0.52 -4.28
CA TYR A 619 -9.63 -0.28 -4.41
C TYR A 619 -10.58 -0.07 -3.23
N SER A 620 -10.09 -0.01 -1.99
CA SER A 620 -10.93 0.30 -0.83
C SER A 620 -11.58 1.68 -0.92
N ARG A 621 -10.84 2.70 -1.39
CA ARG A 621 -11.38 4.05 -1.61
C ARG A 621 -12.42 4.08 -2.73
N PHE A 622 -12.18 3.38 -3.84
CA PHE A 622 -13.14 3.23 -4.92
C PHE A 622 -14.42 2.53 -4.43
N TRP A 623 -14.28 1.39 -3.74
CA TRP A 623 -15.40 0.62 -3.19
C TRP A 623 -16.24 1.45 -2.22
N ASN A 624 -15.56 2.17 -1.34
CA ASN A 624 -16.23 3.04 -0.37
C ASN A 624 -17.01 4.17 -1.04
N LYS A 625 -16.43 4.84 -2.07
CA LYS A 625 -17.14 5.88 -2.82
C LYS A 625 -18.37 5.33 -3.54
N PHE A 626 -18.28 4.13 -4.10
CA PHE A 626 -19.43 3.46 -4.68
C PHE A 626 -20.50 3.15 -3.63
N LEU A 627 -20.14 2.59 -2.49
CA LEU A 627 -21.08 2.31 -1.38
C LEU A 627 -21.63 3.60 -0.74
N PHE A 628 -20.86 4.69 -0.78
CA PHE A 628 -21.34 6.02 -0.39
C PHE A 628 -22.41 6.53 -1.36
N ASP A 629 -22.21 6.37 -2.66
CA ASP A 629 -23.20 6.74 -3.68
C ASP A 629 -24.51 5.96 -3.50
N LEU A 630 -24.45 4.71 -3.04
CA LEU A 630 -25.61 3.90 -2.69
C LEU A 630 -26.24 4.28 -1.32
N GLY A 631 -25.58 5.12 -0.51
CA GLY A 631 -26.03 5.50 0.84
C GLY A 631 -25.69 4.48 1.94
N THR A 632 -24.96 3.39 1.62
CA THR A 632 -24.53 2.37 2.58
C THR A 632 -23.37 2.89 3.45
N ALA A 633 -22.30 3.41 2.84
CA ALA A 633 -21.25 4.13 3.56
C ALA A 633 -21.69 5.57 3.88
N LYS A 634 -21.20 6.13 5.00
CA LYS A 634 -21.59 7.48 5.46
C LYS A 634 -20.52 8.54 5.26
N THR A 635 -19.34 8.14 4.84
CA THR A 635 -18.22 9.01 4.51
C THR A 635 -17.67 8.65 3.13
N GLU A 636 -17.16 9.63 2.39
CA GLU A 636 -16.57 9.37 1.06
C GLU A 636 -15.23 8.62 1.13
N GLU A 637 -14.53 8.70 2.25
CA GLU A 637 -13.25 8.04 2.45
C GLU A 637 -13.33 7.04 3.60
N PRO A 638 -12.77 5.82 3.44
CA PRO A 638 -12.86 4.76 4.43
C PRO A 638 -11.92 4.96 5.61
N PHE A 639 -10.76 5.58 5.41
CA PHE A 639 -9.66 5.67 6.37
C PHE A 639 -9.23 7.11 6.55
N GLU A 640 -9.37 7.67 7.77
CA GLU A 640 -9.03 9.06 8.05
C GLU A 640 -7.51 9.26 8.19
N ARG A 641 -6.90 8.57 9.17
CA ARG A 641 -5.46 8.60 9.40
C ARG A 641 -4.83 7.28 8.99
N LEU A 642 -3.77 7.34 8.19
CA LEU A 642 -2.99 6.17 7.78
C LEU A 642 -1.58 6.24 8.35
N VAL A 643 -1.15 5.16 8.98
CA VAL A 643 0.22 4.98 9.46
C VAL A 643 0.83 3.74 8.79
N ASN A 644 1.93 3.95 8.07
CA ASN A 644 2.65 2.87 7.42
C ASN A 644 3.87 2.50 8.27
N GLN A 645 3.88 1.28 8.80
CA GLN A 645 5.06 0.75 9.46
C GLN A 645 6.12 0.34 8.43
N GLY A 646 7.38 0.51 8.81
CA GLY A 646 8.51 -0.06 8.08
C GLY A 646 8.57 -1.59 8.22
N MET A 647 9.43 -2.22 7.44
CA MET A 647 9.60 -3.67 7.49
C MET A 647 10.66 -4.08 8.53
N ILE A 648 10.39 -5.12 9.28
CA ILE A 648 11.44 -5.87 9.99
C ILE A 648 12.17 -6.71 8.95
N GLN A 649 13.46 -6.47 8.80
CA GLN A 649 14.35 -7.18 7.88
C GLN A 649 15.04 -8.33 8.59
N GLY A 650 15.31 -9.40 7.86
CA GLY A 650 16.06 -10.55 8.34
C GLY A 650 17.51 -10.49 7.90
N ARG A 651 18.39 -11.08 8.71
CA ARG A 651 19.74 -11.38 8.27
C ARG A 651 19.70 -12.68 7.46
N SER A 652 19.96 -12.58 6.15
CA SER A 652 20.18 -13.76 5.32
C SER A 652 21.63 -14.20 5.40
N ASN A 653 21.87 -15.50 5.42
CA ASN A 653 23.20 -16.06 5.35
C ASN A 653 23.40 -16.79 4.03
N PHE A 654 24.63 -16.77 3.53
CA PHE A 654 24.99 -17.36 2.24
C PHE A 654 26.10 -18.38 2.37
N VAL A 655 25.93 -19.49 1.66
CA VAL A 655 26.99 -20.41 1.33
C VAL A 655 27.34 -20.31 -0.15
N TYR A 656 28.57 -20.50 -0.53
CA TYR A 656 29.08 -20.30 -1.89
C TYR A 656 29.37 -21.62 -2.56
N ARG A 657 28.47 -22.07 -3.45
CA ARG A 657 28.63 -23.29 -4.22
C ARG A 657 29.55 -23.02 -5.40
N VAL A 658 30.55 -23.86 -5.60
CA VAL A 658 31.41 -23.85 -6.78
C VAL A 658 30.58 -24.31 -7.99
N LYS A 659 30.55 -23.47 -9.05
CA LYS A 659 29.94 -23.86 -10.34
C LYS A 659 30.69 -25.07 -10.87
N ASP A 660 30.05 -25.88 -11.64
CA ASP A 660 30.62 -27.11 -12.22
C ASP A 660 31.14 -28.14 -11.21
N SER A 661 30.89 -28.00 -9.91
CA SER A 661 31.12 -29.04 -8.92
C SER A 661 30.16 -30.22 -9.12
N ASP A 662 30.58 -31.42 -8.68
CA ASP A 662 29.76 -32.64 -8.76
C ASP A 662 28.36 -32.39 -8.15
N LYS A 663 27.31 -32.75 -8.90
CA LYS A 663 25.92 -32.58 -8.42
C LYS A 663 25.58 -33.47 -7.23
N GLU A 664 26.19 -34.68 -7.14
CA GLU A 664 25.97 -35.62 -6.04
C GLU A 664 26.83 -35.31 -4.81
N ALA A 665 27.92 -34.56 -4.97
CA ALA A 665 28.82 -34.13 -3.92
C ALA A 665 29.25 -32.66 -4.14
N PRO A 666 28.31 -31.69 -4.05
CA PRO A 666 28.56 -30.28 -4.34
C PRO A 666 29.62 -29.68 -3.40
N LEU A 667 30.54 -28.89 -3.97
CA LEU A 667 31.60 -28.20 -3.23
C LEU A 667 31.17 -26.81 -2.83
N PHE A 668 31.35 -26.50 -1.56
CA PHE A 668 31.08 -25.17 -0.97
C PHE A 668 32.37 -24.57 -0.43
N VAL A 669 32.56 -23.27 -0.67
CA VAL A 669 33.78 -22.54 -0.28
C VAL A 669 33.42 -21.46 0.73
N SER A 670 34.20 -21.34 1.82
CA SER A 670 34.06 -20.33 2.85
C SER A 670 34.22 -18.90 2.29
N LEU A 671 33.58 -17.92 2.93
CA LEU A 671 33.43 -16.54 2.48
C LEU A 671 34.71 -15.90 1.94
N ASN A 672 35.82 -15.94 2.69
CA ASN A 672 37.06 -15.26 2.30
C ASN A 672 37.86 -16.00 1.21
N LEU A 673 37.45 -17.22 0.88
CA LEU A 673 38.07 -18.03 -0.16
C LEU A 673 37.28 -18.01 -1.48
N LYS A 674 36.04 -17.44 -1.48
CA LYS A 674 35.11 -17.49 -2.60
C LYS A 674 35.68 -16.91 -3.91
N ASP A 675 36.51 -15.86 -3.82
CA ASP A 675 37.06 -15.18 -4.99
C ASP A 675 38.17 -16.00 -5.70
N GLN A 676 38.57 -17.14 -5.12
CA GLN A 676 39.50 -18.08 -5.73
C GLN A 676 38.78 -19.12 -6.60
N TYR A 677 37.44 -19.12 -6.60
CA TYR A 677 36.60 -20.08 -7.29
C TYR A 677 35.46 -19.34 -8.04
N ASP A 678 34.96 -19.90 -9.13
CA ASP A 678 33.72 -19.43 -9.72
C ASP A 678 32.54 -19.98 -8.91
N THR A 679 31.90 -19.12 -8.12
CA THR A 679 30.91 -19.53 -7.15
C THR A 679 29.55 -18.90 -7.40
N THR A 680 28.48 -19.57 -6.94
CA THR A 680 27.10 -19.04 -6.85
C THR A 680 26.69 -18.98 -5.38
N PRO A 681 26.23 -17.83 -4.87
CA PRO A 681 25.71 -17.75 -3.51
C PRO A 681 24.35 -18.45 -3.41
N ILE A 682 24.15 -19.18 -2.32
CA ILE A 682 22.91 -19.87 -2.00
C ILE A 682 22.50 -19.47 -0.58
N HIS A 683 21.25 -19.04 -0.40
CA HIS A 683 20.70 -18.76 0.92
C HIS A 683 20.67 -20.03 1.78
N VAL A 684 21.02 -19.89 3.04
CA VAL A 684 21.02 -20.97 4.02
C VAL A 684 20.16 -20.60 5.23
N ASP A 685 19.52 -21.60 5.83
CA ASP A 685 18.63 -21.39 6.97
C ASP A 685 19.37 -20.72 8.14
N VAL A 686 18.84 -19.62 8.61
CA VAL A 686 19.42 -18.82 9.72
C VAL A 686 19.61 -19.67 10.99
N ASN A 687 18.80 -20.70 11.20
CA ASN A 687 18.84 -21.55 12.39
C ASN A 687 20.03 -22.53 12.43
N ILE A 688 20.70 -22.76 11.31
CA ILE A 688 21.89 -23.61 11.20
C ILE A 688 23.19 -22.82 11.06
N VAL A 689 23.13 -21.50 11.31
CA VAL A 689 24.29 -20.60 11.32
C VAL A 689 24.38 -19.92 12.68
N SER A 690 25.51 -20.05 13.35
CA SER A 690 25.76 -19.39 14.64
C SER A 690 26.81 -18.28 14.47
N GLY A 691 26.38 -17.03 14.65
CA GLY A 691 27.17 -15.89 14.22
C GLY A 691 27.36 -15.93 12.70
N ASP A 692 28.59 -16.15 12.25
CA ASP A 692 28.91 -16.33 10.80
C ASP A 692 29.31 -17.76 10.47
N VAL A 693 29.28 -18.69 11.45
CA VAL A 693 29.79 -20.06 11.30
C VAL A 693 28.64 -21.03 11.01
N LEU A 694 28.75 -21.76 9.91
CA LEU A 694 27.80 -22.80 9.50
C LEU A 694 27.97 -24.07 10.34
N ASP A 695 26.85 -24.62 10.83
CA ASP A 695 26.80 -26.01 11.28
C ASP A 695 26.77 -26.92 10.05
N ILE A 696 27.92 -27.51 9.71
CA ILE A 696 28.09 -28.38 8.53
C ILE A 696 27.23 -29.63 8.61
N ASN A 697 27.04 -30.20 9.81
CA ASN A 697 26.23 -31.40 9.97
C ASN A 697 24.75 -31.11 9.78
N ALA A 698 24.29 -30.00 10.36
CA ALA A 698 22.93 -29.52 10.15
C ALA A 698 22.68 -29.17 8.69
N PHE A 699 23.64 -28.53 8.00
CA PHE A 699 23.53 -28.22 6.58
C PHE A 699 23.41 -29.45 5.69
N LYS A 700 24.21 -30.49 5.94
CA LYS A 700 24.11 -31.76 5.20
C LYS A 700 22.78 -32.47 5.42
N ALA A 701 22.17 -32.30 6.60
CA ALA A 701 20.86 -32.85 6.94
C ALA A 701 19.68 -31.99 6.46
N TRP A 702 19.91 -30.72 6.15
CA TRP A 702 18.87 -29.74 5.80
C TRP A 702 18.18 -30.05 4.48
N ARG A 703 18.96 -30.47 3.45
CA ARG A 703 18.41 -30.85 2.14
C ARG A 703 19.05 -32.11 1.59
N PRO A 704 18.27 -32.98 0.94
CA PRO A 704 18.81 -34.24 0.37
C PRO A 704 19.98 -34.02 -0.57
N GLU A 705 19.94 -32.96 -1.40
CA GLU A 705 21.00 -32.66 -2.38
C GLU A 705 22.33 -32.22 -1.74
N PHE A 706 22.34 -31.89 -0.45
CA PHE A 706 23.55 -31.48 0.27
C PHE A 706 24.12 -32.56 1.16
N LYS A 707 23.51 -33.75 1.19
CA LYS A 707 23.93 -34.87 2.06
C LYS A 707 25.41 -35.18 1.97
N ASN A 708 25.96 -35.15 0.76
CA ASN A 708 27.38 -35.46 0.47
C ASN A 708 28.22 -34.20 0.22
N ALA A 709 27.72 -33.01 0.59
CA ALA A 709 28.43 -31.75 0.33
C ALA A 709 29.84 -31.75 0.92
N GLN A 710 30.78 -31.19 0.16
CA GLN A 710 32.19 -31.00 0.54
C GLN A 710 32.43 -29.51 0.83
N PHE A 711 33.42 -29.19 1.68
CA PHE A 711 33.66 -27.85 2.13
C PHE A 711 35.15 -27.48 2.10
N VAL A 712 35.44 -26.26 1.61
CA VAL A 712 36.73 -25.61 1.78
C VAL A 712 36.61 -24.65 2.93
N LEU A 713 37.34 -24.91 4.01
CA LEU A 713 37.19 -24.25 5.31
C LEU A 713 38.27 -23.19 5.54
N GLU A 714 37.97 -22.25 6.41
CA GLU A 714 38.91 -21.28 6.99
C GLU A 714 39.11 -21.59 8.46
N ASN A 715 40.36 -21.93 8.85
CA ASN A 715 40.70 -22.28 10.26
C ASN A 715 39.70 -23.30 10.84
N ASP A 716 39.48 -24.38 10.12
CA ASP A 716 38.57 -25.50 10.47
C ASP A 716 37.06 -25.10 10.62
N LYS A 717 36.67 -23.92 10.12
CA LYS A 717 35.29 -23.44 10.14
C LYS A 717 34.84 -23.02 8.73
N TYR A 718 33.55 -23.18 8.48
CA TYR A 718 32.92 -22.60 7.31
C TYR A 718 32.28 -21.28 7.69
N VAL A 719 32.78 -20.18 7.14
CA VAL A 719 32.27 -18.83 7.35
C VAL A 719 31.28 -18.48 6.25
N CYS A 720 30.05 -18.14 6.61
CA CYS A 720 29.00 -17.70 5.70
C CYS A 720 29.14 -16.21 5.36
N GLY A 721 28.73 -15.83 4.16
CA GLY A 721 28.39 -14.46 3.86
C GLY A 721 27.03 -14.09 4.48
N TRP A 722 26.75 -12.78 4.56
CA TRP A 722 25.46 -12.30 5.03
C TRP A 722 25.03 -10.99 4.40
N ALA A 723 23.72 -10.74 4.38
CA ALA A 723 23.12 -9.47 4.00
C ALA A 723 21.84 -9.25 4.79
N ILE A 724 21.47 -7.98 4.94
CA ILE A 724 20.16 -7.63 5.49
C ILE A 724 19.17 -7.54 4.33
N GLU A 725 18.15 -8.39 4.37
CA GLU A 725 17.16 -8.53 3.31
C GLU A 725 15.74 -8.57 3.88
N LYS A 726 14.74 -8.49 3.03
CA LYS A 726 13.33 -8.73 3.42
C LYS A 726 13.22 -10.11 4.07
N MET A 727 12.56 -10.16 5.23
CA MET A 727 12.30 -11.43 5.91
C MET A 727 11.29 -12.24 5.12
N SER A 728 11.70 -13.39 4.62
CA SER A 728 10.85 -14.30 3.84
C SER A 728 11.31 -15.74 3.90
N LYS A 729 10.41 -16.69 3.64
CA LYS A 729 10.73 -18.13 3.60
C LYS A 729 11.73 -18.48 2.53
N SER A 730 11.66 -17.84 1.36
CA SER A 730 12.57 -18.10 0.25
C SER A 730 14.00 -17.66 0.54
N MET A 731 14.19 -16.73 1.46
CA MET A 731 15.48 -16.24 1.93
C MET A 731 15.99 -17.00 3.16
N PHE A 732 15.20 -17.95 3.72
CA PHE A 732 15.54 -18.73 4.91
C PHE A 732 16.00 -17.92 6.13
N ASN A 733 15.50 -16.69 6.26
CA ASN A 733 15.87 -15.72 7.28
C ASN A 733 14.71 -15.37 8.22
N VAL A 734 13.70 -16.23 8.30
CA VAL A 734 12.50 -16.03 9.11
C VAL A 734 12.78 -16.34 10.58
N VAL A 735 12.41 -15.40 11.46
CA VAL A 735 12.39 -15.61 12.91
C VAL A 735 10.94 -15.81 13.37
N ASN A 736 10.68 -16.93 14.05
CA ASN A 736 9.35 -17.28 14.53
C ASN A 736 9.05 -16.57 15.86
N PRO A 737 7.93 -15.82 15.98
CA PRO A 737 7.56 -15.15 17.22
C PRO A 737 7.27 -16.12 18.37
N ASP A 738 6.81 -17.36 18.11
CA ASP A 738 6.58 -18.36 19.16
C ASP A 738 7.85 -18.66 19.95
N MET A 739 9.00 -18.78 19.28
CA MET A 739 10.29 -19.03 19.94
C MET A 739 10.71 -17.86 20.83
N ILE A 740 10.42 -16.64 20.40
CA ILE A 740 10.74 -15.42 21.15
C ILE A 740 9.84 -15.31 22.38
N VAL A 741 8.54 -15.53 22.22
CA VAL A 741 7.56 -15.49 23.31
C VAL A 741 7.87 -16.58 24.35
N GLU A 742 8.21 -17.79 23.93
CA GLU A 742 8.55 -18.88 24.85
C GLU A 742 9.80 -18.57 25.68
N ARG A 743 10.80 -17.94 25.06
CA ARG A 743 12.08 -17.64 25.73
C ARG A 743 12.02 -16.37 26.57
N TYR A 744 11.37 -15.32 26.12
CA TYR A 744 11.44 -13.98 26.72
C TYR A 744 10.10 -13.43 27.21
N GLY A 745 8.99 -13.97 26.74
CA GLY A 745 7.63 -13.49 27.00
C GLY A 745 7.09 -12.55 25.92
N ALA A 746 5.76 -12.49 25.86
CA ALA A 746 5.01 -11.64 24.89
C ALA A 746 5.23 -10.16 25.18
N ASP A 747 5.17 -9.72 26.44
CA ASP A 747 5.41 -8.32 26.82
C ASP A 747 6.82 -7.87 26.44
N THR A 748 7.81 -8.75 26.53
CA THR A 748 9.18 -8.45 26.07
C THR A 748 9.25 -8.28 24.55
N LEU A 749 8.57 -9.15 23.79
CA LEU A 749 8.49 -9.05 22.33
C LEU A 749 7.84 -7.72 21.91
N ARG A 750 6.70 -7.37 22.53
CA ARG A 750 5.97 -6.12 22.26
C ARG A 750 6.84 -4.89 22.48
N LEU A 751 7.51 -4.82 23.61
CA LEU A 751 8.44 -3.73 23.93
C LEU A 751 9.63 -3.67 22.98
N TYR A 752 10.19 -4.83 22.63
CA TYR A 752 11.37 -4.87 21.78
C TYR A 752 11.08 -4.44 20.34
N GLU A 753 9.98 -4.86 19.76
CA GLU A 753 9.58 -4.40 18.42
C GLU A 753 9.39 -2.88 18.36
N MET A 754 8.83 -2.30 19.41
CA MET A 754 8.68 -0.85 19.52
C MET A 754 10.02 -0.13 19.79
N PHE A 755 10.96 -0.79 20.45
CA PHE A 755 12.26 -0.22 20.80
C PHE A 755 13.27 -0.22 19.64
N LEU A 756 13.14 -1.12 18.66
CA LEU A 756 14.08 -1.31 17.55
C LEU A 756 14.39 -0.03 16.75
N GLY A 757 13.45 0.92 16.69
CA GLY A 757 13.61 2.20 15.97
C GLY A 757 12.28 2.87 15.65
N PRO A 758 12.30 4.00 14.91
CA PRO A 758 11.08 4.68 14.49
C PRO A 758 10.16 3.73 13.73
N LEU A 759 8.83 3.84 13.97
CA LEU A 759 7.86 2.90 13.44
C LEU A 759 7.89 2.81 11.90
N GLU A 760 8.01 3.94 11.22
CA GLU A 760 7.94 4.04 9.76
C GLU A 760 9.20 3.56 9.03
N GLN A 761 10.31 3.36 9.74
CA GLN A 761 11.58 2.95 9.15
C GLN A 761 11.73 1.43 9.14
N SER A 762 12.25 0.90 8.05
CA SER A 762 12.71 -0.49 7.99
C SER A 762 13.95 -0.68 8.87
N LYS A 763 14.02 -1.82 9.56
CA LYS A 763 15.04 -2.09 10.57
C LYS A 763 15.38 -3.57 10.64
N PRO A 764 16.67 -3.93 10.85
CA PRO A 764 17.06 -5.32 10.98
C PRO A 764 16.62 -5.89 12.34
N TRP A 765 16.20 -7.16 12.35
CA TRP A 765 15.98 -7.91 13.57
C TRP A 765 17.32 -8.39 14.16
N ASP A 766 17.54 -8.11 15.45
CA ASP A 766 18.65 -8.64 16.21
C ASP A 766 18.16 -9.28 17.51
N THR A 767 18.18 -10.61 17.58
CA THR A 767 17.70 -11.36 18.75
C THR A 767 18.51 -11.03 20.03
N ASN A 768 19.76 -10.59 19.91
CA ASN A 768 20.59 -10.25 21.08
C ASN A 768 20.15 -8.96 21.77
N GLY A 769 19.48 -8.05 21.05
CA GLY A 769 19.00 -6.79 21.62
C GLY A 769 17.82 -6.92 22.58
N ILE A 770 17.09 -8.05 22.52
CA ILE A 770 15.85 -8.25 23.29
C ILE A 770 16.06 -8.34 24.81
N ASP A 771 17.25 -8.78 25.24
CA ASP A 771 17.59 -8.92 26.67
C ASP A 771 17.45 -7.61 27.44
N GLY A 772 17.64 -6.46 26.79
CA GLY A 772 17.46 -5.15 27.41
C GLY A 772 16.02 -4.91 27.87
N CYS A 773 15.05 -5.23 27.04
CA CYS A 773 13.63 -5.13 27.35
C CYS A 773 13.21 -6.15 28.41
N HIS A 774 13.73 -7.37 28.36
CA HIS A 774 13.44 -8.39 29.35
C HIS A 774 13.96 -7.99 30.75
N ARG A 775 15.19 -7.47 30.86
CA ARG A 775 15.76 -6.95 32.11
C ARG A 775 14.97 -5.72 32.62
N PHE A 776 14.48 -4.87 31.76
CA PHE A 776 13.62 -3.75 32.11
C PHE A 776 12.36 -4.25 32.83
N LEU A 777 11.63 -5.22 32.28
CA LEU A 777 10.43 -5.77 32.93
C LEU A 777 10.73 -6.40 34.29
N LYS A 778 11.83 -7.13 34.42
CA LYS A 778 12.28 -7.66 35.72
C LYS A 778 12.57 -6.55 36.71
N LYS A 779 13.18 -5.45 36.27
CA LYS A 779 13.46 -4.31 37.14
C LYS A 779 12.18 -3.56 37.52
N PHE A 780 11.24 -3.41 36.60
CA PHE A 780 9.94 -2.82 36.88
C PHE A 780 9.16 -3.64 37.92
N TRP A 781 9.10 -4.98 37.74
CA TRP A 781 8.54 -5.89 38.72
C TRP A 781 9.18 -5.72 40.12
N GLY A 782 10.50 -5.54 40.16
CA GLY A 782 11.27 -5.33 41.40
C GLY A 782 10.95 -4.02 42.13
N LEU A 783 10.22 -3.05 41.56
CA LEU A 783 9.73 -1.89 42.31
C LEU A 783 8.61 -2.24 43.30
N PHE A 784 7.91 -3.34 43.10
CA PHE A 784 6.78 -3.80 43.91
C PHE A 784 7.16 -4.83 44.98
N PHE A 785 8.39 -5.41 44.94
CA PHE A 785 8.84 -6.46 45.86
C PHE A 785 10.27 -6.22 46.32
N ASP A 786 10.48 -6.14 47.59
CA ASP A 786 11.78 -5.81 48.20
C ASP A 786 12.76 -7.00 48.17
N ASN A 787 12.23 -8.23 48.26
CA ASN A 787 13.02 -9.44 48.27
C ASN A 787 12.45 -10.46 47.30
N ARG A 788 13.32 -11.09 46.52
CA ARG A 788 12.92 -12.17 45.61
C ARG A 788 12.30 -13.39 46.29
N GLU A 789 12.54 -13.53 47.60
CA GLU A 789 12.03 -14.63 48.41
C GLU A 789 10.71 -14.28 49.12
N SER A 790 10.27 -13.02 49.09
CA SER A 790 9.01 -12.57 49.69
C SER A 790 7.93 -12.36 48.66
N ASP A 791 6.75 -12.90 48.88
CA ASP A 791 5.56 -12.67 48.06
C ASP A 791 4.76 -11.45 48.51
N GLN A 792 5.29 -10.67 49.46
CA GLN A 792 4.64 -9.48 49.99
C GLN A 792 5.03 -8.24 49.17
N LEU A 793 4.00 -7.47 48.83
CA LEU A 793 4.21 -6.15 48.21
C LEU A 793 4.84 -5.19 49.21
N THR A 794 5.82 -4.41 48.77
CA THR A 794 6.52 -3.38 49.57
C THR A 794 5.96 -1.98 49.34
N ILE A 795 4.81 -1.87 48.75
CA ILE A 795 4.11 -0.58 48.52
C ILE A 795 3.59 0.01 49.82
N ASN A 796 3.52 1.33 49.85
CA ASN A 796 3.00 2.12 50.97
C ASN A 796 2.21 3.37 50.47
N ASP A 797 1.53 4.02 51.41
CA ASP A 797 0.78 5.25 51.17
C ASP A 797 1.53 6.49 51.70
N GLU A 798 2.84 6.39 51.93
CA GLU A 798 3.64 7.55 52.35
C GLU A 798 3.67 8.61 51.25
N PRO A 799 3.65 9.90 51.57
CA PRO A 799 3.69 10.96 50.57
C PRO A 799 4.90 10.85 49.66
N ALA A 800 4.69 10.91 48.38
CA ALA A 800 5.74 10.88 47.38
C ALA A 800 6.66 12.09 47.46
N THR A 801 7.97 11.90 47.27
CA THR A 801 8.93 13.00 47.22
C THR A 801 8.77 13.82 45.92
N LYS A 802 9.28 15.06 45.96
CA LYS A 802 9.22 15.96 44.77
C LYS A 802 9.92 15.33 43.55
N GLU A 803 11.04 14.64 43.78
CA GLU A 803 11.79 13.97 42.70
C GLU A 803 11.01 12.77 42.12
N GLN A 804 10.32 11.98 42.98
CA GLN A 804 9.47 10.89 42.51
C GLN A 804 8.29 11.40 41.70
N LEU A 805 7.59 12.45 42.19
CA LEU A 805 6.51 13.12 41.46
C LEU A 805 6.99 13.67 40.11
N LYS A 806 8.15 14.35 40.10
CA LYS A 806 8.75 14.90 38.88
C LYS A 806 9.06 13.80 37.86
N SER A 807 9.65 12.70 38.27
CA SER A 807 9.97 11.57 37.37
C SER A 807 8.72 10.97 36.74
N VAL A 808 7.66 10.72 37.51
CA VAL A 808 6.43 10.14 36.99
C VAL A 808 5.67 11.12 36.08
N HIS A 809 5.58 12.42 36.44
CA HIS A 809 4.90 13.41 35.61
C HIS A 809 5.67 13.73 34.30
N LYS A 810 7.00 13.65 34.30
CA LYS A 810 7.81 13.67 33.07
C LYS A 810 7.44 12.48 32.17
N LEU A 811 7.31 11.29 32.78
CA LEU A 811 6.90 10.09 32.05
C LEU A 811 5.51 10.24 31.45
N ILE A 812 4.49 10.68 32.22
CA ILE A 812 3.12 10.90 31.73
C ILE A 812 3.13 11.80 30.49
N LYS A 813 3.80 12.97 30.60
CA LYS A 813 3.91 13.93 29.51
C LYS A 813 4.56 13.32 28.26
N LYS A 814 5.68 12.62 28.48
CA LYS A 814 6.45 11.99 27.39
C LYS A 814 5.69 10.87 26.69
N ILE A 815 5.11 9.94 27.45
CA ILE A 815 4.40 8.78 26.89
C ILE A 815 3.16 9.23 26.13
N THR A 816 2.39 10.18 26.67
CA THR A 816 1.21 10.73 26.00
C THR A 816 1.59 11.32 24.62
N ALA A 817 2.63 12.15 24.58
CA ALA A 817 3.11 12.75 23.33
C ALA A 817 3.67 11.70 22.37
N ASP A 818 4.41 10.71 22.86
CA ASP A 818 5.04 9.68 22.04
C ASP A 818 4.00 8.73 21.41
N ILE A 819 2.94 8.37 22.12
CA ILE A 819 1.87 7.54 21.57
C ILE A 819 1.13 8.30 20.46
N GLU A 820 0.74 9.57 20.69
CA GLU A 820 0.04 10.38 19.68
C GLU A 820 0.87 10.59 18.40
N ASN A 821 2.21 10.63 18.53
CA ASN A 821 3.15 10.80 17.43
C ASN A 821 3.77 9.50 16.91
N PHE A 822 3.34 8.32 17.39
CA PHE A 822 3.92 7.02 17.06
C PHE A 822 5.44 6.90 17.29
N SER A 823 5.97 7.66 18.26
CA SER A 823 7.38 7.65 18.63
C SER A 823 7.66 6.59 19.71
N PHE A 824 7.27 5.34 19.47
CA PHE A 824 7.28 4.28 20.47
C PHE A 824 8.68 3.91 20.98
N ASN A 825 9.70 4.04 20.15
CA ASN A 825 11.08 3.77 20.54
C ASN A 825 11.58 4.73 21.64
N THR A 826 11.17 6.00 21.59
CA THR A 826 11.47 6.97 22.65
C THR A 826 10.60 6.75 23.89
N ALA A 827 9.37 6.28 23.71
CA ALA A 827 8.50 5.88 24.83
C ALA A 827 9.11 4.75 25.65
N VAL A 828 9.59 3.67 25.01
CA VAL A 828 10.24 2.54 25.70
C VAL A 828 11.48 3.02 26.46
N SER A 829 12.29 3.89 25.86
CA SER A 829 13.44 4.50 26.54
C SER A 829 13.03 5.35 27.75
N ALA A 830 11.93 6.10 27.65
CA ALA A 830 11.42 6.92 28.76
C ALA A 830 10.96 6.04 29.95
N PHE A 831 10.31 4.92 29.68
CA PHE A 831 9.97 3.95 30.72
C PHE A 831 11.23 3.42 31.43
N MET A 832 12.27 3.04 30.67
CA MET A 832 13.52 2.56 31.23
C MET A 832 14.18 3.61 32.12
N ILE A 833 14.19 4.86 31.74
CA ILE A 833 14.73 5.99 32.51
C ILE A 833 13.94 6.16 33.79
N CYS A 834 12.61 6.28 33.74
CA CYS A 834 11.76 6.50 34.90
C CYS A 834 11.89 5.34 35.92
N VAL A 835 11.86 4.09 35.49
CA VAL A 835 12.01 2.93 36.35
C VAL A 835 13.41 2.91 37.03
N ASN A 836 14.44 3.35 36.31
CA ASN A 836 15.76 3.50 36.90
C ASN A 836 15.79 4.58 37.99
N GLU A 837 15.19 5.74 37.72
CA GLU A 837 15.07 6.85 38.70
C GLU A 837 14.28 6.42 39.94
N LEU A 838 13.07 5.85 39.77
CA LEU A 838 12.21 5.37 40.83
C LEU A 838 12.91 4.30 41.72
N SER A 839 13.68 3.42 41.08
CA SER A 839 14.48 2.41 41.79
C SER A 839 15.59 3.06 42.65
N GLN A 840 16.30 4.07 42.14
CA GLN A 840 17.30 4.82 42.87
C GLN A 840 16.70 5.63 44.04
N LEU A 841 15.50 6.22 43.80
CA LEU A 841 14.75 6.97 44.77
C LEU A 841 13.98 6.08 45.78
N LYS A 842 14.11 4.77 45.66
CA LYS A 842 13.40 3.76 46.45
C LYS A 842 11.90 4.07 46.57
N CYS A 843 11.27 4.33 45.47
CA CYS A 843 9.87 4.68 45.39
C CYS A 843 8.98 3.46 45.66
N HIS A 844 8.20 3.51 46.72
CA HIS A 844 7.19 2.50 47.07
C HIS A 844 5.78 3.11 47.19
N ASN A 845 5.62 4.37 46.76
CA ASN A 845 4.31 5.06 46.81
C ASN A 845 3.34 4.38 45.85
N LYS A 846 2.21 3.88 46.42
CA LYS A 846 1.19 3.13 45.70
C LYS A 846 0.63 3.94 44.52
N GLU A 847 0.19 5.17 44.76
CA GLU A 847 -0.47 6.01 43.77
C GLU A 847 0.40 6.31 42.54
N LEU A 848 1.71 6.59 42.73
CA LEU A 848 2.65 6.81 41.63
C LEU A 848 2.92 5.55 40.83
N LEU A 849 3.09 4.40 41.52
CA LEU A 849 3.35 3.12 40.86
C LEU A 849 2.13 2.65 40.06
N GLU A 850 0.89 2.90 40.53
CA GLU A 850 -0.33 2.65 39.80
C GLU A 850 -0.37 3.47 38.51
N GLN A 851 0.02 4.75 38.52
CA GLN A 851 0.11 5.56 37.33
C GLN A 851 1.08 4.98 36.29
N VAL A 852 2.25 4.47 36.76
CA VAL A 852 3.23 3.84 35.85
C VAL A 852 2.68 2.53 35.26
N VAL A 853 1.92 1.74 36.06
CA VAL A 853 1.25 0.52 35.56
C VAL A 853 0.25 0.86 34.45
N ILE A 854 -0.56 1.89 34.63
CA ILE A 854 -1.53 2.33 33.63
C ILE A 854 -0.82 2.77 32.35
N LEU A 855 0.25 3.58 32.47
CA LEU A 855 1.03 4.05 31.33
C LEU A 855 1.69 2.91 30.55
N LEU A 856 2.16 1.87 31.25
CA LEU A 856 2.83 0.72 30.64
C LEU A 856 1.86 -0.27 30.00
N ASN A 857 0.60 -0.30 30.45
CA ASN A 857 -0.41 -1.27 29.97
C ASN A 857 -0.52 -1.37 28.43
N PRO A 858 -0.51 -0.28 27.65
CA PRO A 858 -0.54 -0.39 26.20
C PRO A 858 0.65 -1.16 25.59
N PHE A 859 1.81 -1.05 26.22
CA PHE A 859 3.07 -1.66 25.72
C PHE A 859 3.27 -3.08 26.24
N ALA A 860 2.97 -3.33 27.51
CA ALA A 860 3.18 -4.59 28.21
C ALA A 860 1.94 -4.95 29.05
N PRO A 861 0.87 -5.43 28.38
CA PRO A 861 -0.44 -5.58 29.01
C PRO A 861 -0.48 -6.67 30.09
N HIS A 862 0.27 -7.77 29.95
CA HIS A 862 0.17 -8.89 30.86
C HIS A 862 0.76 -8.55 32.24
N ILE A 863 1.96 -7.97 32.29
CA ILE A 863 2.59 -7.54 33.55
C ILE A 863 1.78 -6.44 34.23
N SER A 864 1.18 -5.54 33.42
CA SER A 864 0.36 -4.44 33.93
C SER A 864 -0.92 -4.94 34.58
N GLU A 865 -1.61 -5.91 33.98
CA GLU A 865 -2.80 -6.55 34.58
C GLU A 865 -2.46 -7.27 35.87
N GLU A 866 -1.34 -8.01 35.92
CA GLU A 866 -0.93 -8.73 37.11
C GLU A 866 -0.64 -7.76 38.26
N LEU A 867 0.15 -6.72 38.01
CA LEU A 867 0.45 -5.72 39.03
C LEU A 867 -0.80 -4.96 39.48
N TRP A 868 -1.70 -4.61 38.55
CA TRP A 868 -2.97 -3.96 38.86
C TRP A 868 -3.84 -4.82 39.80
N SER A 869 -3.94 -6.10 39.52
CA SER A 869 -4.65 -7.07 40.37
C SER A 869 -3.99 -7.21 41.74
N LEU A 870 -2.67 -7.30 41.81
CA LEU A 870 -1.92 -7.38 43.06
C LEU A 870 -2.03 -6.14 43.91
N LEU A 871 -2.23 -4.96 43.29
CA LEU A 871 -2.50 -3.68 43.98
C LEU A 871 -3.91 -3.60 44.58
N GLY A 872 -4.74 -4.63 44.38
CA GLY A 872 -6.05 -4.78 45.02
C GLY A 872 -7.23 -4.37 44.17
N HIS A 873 -7.02 -4.08 42.85
CA HIS A 873 -8.11 -3.77 41.93
C HIS A 873 -8.81 -5.04 41.46
N SER A 874 -10.14 -5.01 41.36
CA SER A 874 -10.97 -6.15 40.94
C SER A 874 -11.33 -6.10 39.44
N ASN A 875 -11.20 -4.92 38.83
CA ASN A 875 -11.40 -4.72 37.38
C ASN A 875 -10.09 -4.81 36.60
N SER A 876 -10.19 -4.89 35.29
CA SER A 876 -9.02 -4.84 34.41
C SER A 876 -8.38 -3.45 34.40
N VAL A 877 -7.07 -3.37 34.25
CA VAL A 877 -6.36 -2.10 34.08
C VAL A 877 -6.81 -1.35 32.81
N CYS A 878 -7.39 -2.02 31.82
CA CYS A 878 -7.92 -1.38 30.62
C CYS A 878 -9.17 -0.50 30.89
N ASP A 879 -9.80 -0.63 32.06
CA ASP A 879 -10.91 0.21 32.53
C ASP A 879 -10.43 1.40 33.37
N ALA A 880 -9.15 1.53 33.63
CA ALA A 880 -8.57 2.67 34.34
C ALA A 880 -8.62 3.95 33.47
N VAL A 881 -8.34 5.09 34.12
CA VAL A 881 -8.29 6.39 33.45
C VAL A 881 -6.84 6.77 33.19
N TRP A 882 -6.55 7.23 31.96
CA TRP A 882 -5.21 7.68 31.57
C TRP A 882 -4.72 8.81 32.49
N PRO A 883 -3.54 8.69 33.11
CA PRO A 883 -3.01 9.68 34.04
C PRO A 883 -2.83 11.06 33.36
N GLN A 884 -3.17 12.10 34.07
CA GLN A 884 -3.01 13.48 33.63
C GLN A 884 -1.73 14.11 34.16
N VAL A 885 -1.01 14.83 33.31
CA VAL A 885 0.19 15.56 33.72
C VAL A 885 -0.18 16.74 34.63
N ASN A 886 0.55 16.92 35.74
CA ASN A 886 0.49 18.14 36.53
C ASN A 886 1.80 18.92 36.32
N GLU A 887 1.71 19.99 35.54
CA GLU A 887 2.86 20.84 35.16
C GLU A 887 3.59 21.45 36.38
N ALA A 888 2.91 21.57 37.51
CA ALA A 888 3.53 22.11 38.74
C ALA A 888 4.71 21.23 39.23
N TYR A 889 4.63 19.92 38.99
CA TYR A 889 5.70 18.98 39.36
C TYR A 889 6.88 18.98 38.40
N LEU A 890 6.73 19.62 37.21
CA LEU A 890 7.77 19.70 36.16
C LEU A 890 8.63 20.96 36.29
N VAL A 891 8.26 21.88 37.16
CA VAL A 891 9.04 23.11 37.37
C VAL A 891 10.42 22.75 37.94
N GLU A 892 11.45 23.23 37.29
CA GLU A 892 12.81 23.06 37.75
C GLU A 892 13.14 24.19 38.73
N ASP A 893 13.55 23.84 39.94
CA ASP A 893 14.02 24.82 40.95
C ASP A 893 15.42 25.30 40.59
N GLU A 894 16.19 24.48 39.91
CA GLU A 894 17.55 24.76 39.49
C GLU A 894 17.77 24.58 37.99
N GLN A 895 18.62 25.41 37.40
CA GLN A 895 19.16 25.26 36.07
C GLN A 895 20.67 25.01 36.15
N GLN A 896 21.13 23.94 35.45
CA GLN A 896 22.54 23.65 35.35
C GLN A 896 23.12 24.32 34.10
N LEU A 897 24.14 25.16 34.30
CA LEU A 897 24.85 25.83 33.21
C LEU A 897 26.28 25.36 33.12
N THR A 898 26.75 25.19 31.90
CA THR A 898 28.15 24.92 31.64
C THR A 898 28.97 26.20 31.74
N ILE A 899 30.01 26.21 32.57
CA ILE A 899 30.94 27.33 32.68
C ILE A 899 32.10 27.11 31.71
N SER A 900 32.31 28.07 30.84
CA SER A 900 33.39 28.06 29.84
C SER A 900 34.26 29.29 29.92
N PHE A 901 35.52 29.14 29.54
CA PHE A 901 36.54 30.21 29.44
C PHE A 901 37.06 30.26 28.01
N ASN A 902 36.90 31.42 27.36
CA ASN A 902 37.29 31.64 25.96
C ASN A 902 36.71 30.55 25.04
N GLY A 903 35.42 30.15 25.26
CA GLY A 903 34.69 29.15 24.49
C GLY A 903 35.03 27.69 24.83
N LYS A 904 35.90 27.38 25.78
CA LYS A 904 36.21 26.03 26.21
C LYS A 904 35.46 25.69 27.50
N ALA A 905 34.55 24.73 27.48
CA ALA A 905 33.83 24.22 28.66
C ALA A 905 34.80 23.66 29.71
N ARG A 906 34.54 23.92 30.99
CA ARG A 906 35.43 23.51 32.11
C ARG A 906 34.67 22.73 33.21
N PHE A 907 33.54 23.24 33.66
CA PHE A 907 32.73 22.62 34.69
C PHE A 907 31.28 23.07 34.60
N GLN A 908 30.41 22.47 35.38
CA GLN A 908 29.00 22.80 35.48
C GLN A 908 28.69 23.42 36.86
N MET A 909 27.73 24.35 36.91
CA MET A 909 27.19 24.98 38.11
C MET A 909 25.67 24.98 38.07
N ASN A 910 25.06 24.79 39.22
CA ASN A 910 23.63 24.86 39.44
C ASN A 910 23.26 26.29 39.88
N PHE A 911 22.20 26.84 39.33
CA PHE A 911 21.65 28.14 39.65
C PHE A 911 20.13 27.97 39.87
N ALA A 912 19.51 28.84 40.62
CA ALA A 912 18.08 28.89 40.72
C ALA A 912 17.47 29.02 39.29
N ALA A 913 16.36 28.30 38.99
CA ALA A 913 15.77 28.31 37.65
C ALA A 913 15.32 29.69 37.18
N ASN A 914 14.95 30.56 38.14
CA ASN A 914 14.53 31.97 37.93
C ASN A 914 15.67 32.98 38.11
N ALA A 915 16.92 32.54 38.32
CA ALA A 915 18.07 33.42 38.45
C ALA A 915 18.26 34.29 37.19
N SER A 916 18.39 35.59 37.41
CA SER A 916 18.67 36.54 36.36
C SER A 916 20.09 36.35 35.81
N SER A 917 20.34 36.86 34.59
CA SER A 917 21.69 36.80 34.02
C SER A 917 22.77 37.46 34.89
N ASP A 918 22.39 38.52 35.59
CA ASP A 918 23.29 39.21 36.50
C ASP A 918 23.59 38.41 37.76
N GLU A 919 22.56 37.75 38.34
CA GLU A 919 22.75 36.85 39.46
C GLU A 919 23.63 35.62 39.07
N ILE A 920 23.38 35.03 37.92
CA ILE A 920 24.14 33.92 37.37
C ILE A 920 25.63 34.37 37.20
N GLN A 921 25.86 35.55 36.63
CA GLN A 921 27.18 36.10 36.48
C GLN A 921 27.87 36.32 37.84
N THR A 922 27.16 36.90 38.81
CA THR A 922 27.71 37.15 40.12
C THR A 922 28.11 35.88 40.84
N ILE A 923 27.19 34.89 40.90
CA ILE A 923 27.43 33.58 41.52
C ILE A 923 28.61 32.88 40.83
N THR A 924 28.65 32.93 39.48
CA THR A 924 29.72 32.27 38.68
C THR A 924 31.09 32.86 39.01
N LEU A 925 31.17 34.20 39.12
CA LEU A 925 32.44 34.86 39.38
C LEU A 925 32.94 34.68 40.82
N GLN A 926 32.06 34.39 41.80
CA GLN A 926 32.38 34.09 43.20
C GLN A 926 32.76 32.60 43.44
N ASP A 927 32.51 31.70 42.48
CA ASP A 927 32.85 30.28 42.61
C ASP A 927 34.38 30.07 42.63
N GLU A 928 34.86 29.29 43.60
CA GLU A 928 36.29 29.01 43.80
C GLU A 928 36.98 28.44 42.54
N ARG A 929 36.26 27.64 41.78
CA ARG A 929 36.77 27.06 40.53
C ARG A 929 36.94 28.14 39.46
N THR A 930 36.01 29.08 39.40
CA THR A 930 36.08 30.24 38.47
C THR A 930 37.26 31.13 38.86
N ILE A 931 37.41 31.48 40.16
CA ILE A 931 38.49 32.30 40.66
C ILE A 931 39.83 31.74 40.27
N LYS A 932 40.08 30.42 40.37
CA LYS A 932 41.28 29.77 39.94
C LYS A 932 41.58 29.89 38.42
N TYR A 933 40.57 29.97 37.59
CA TYR A 933 40.74 30.13 36.14
C TYR A 933 41.01 31.58 35.72
N ILE A 934 40.50 32.56 36.51
CA ILE A 934 40.68 33.99 36.22
C ILE A 934 41.89 34.58 36.87
N ASP A 935 42.55 33.86 37.81
CA ASP A 935 43.74 34.32 38.54
C ASP A 935 44.85 34.77 37.56
N GLY A 936 45.34 36.01 37.74
CA GLY A 936 46.36 36.65 36.86
C GLY A 936 45.85 37.09 35.47
N LYS A 937 44.54 37.05 35.18
CA LYS A 937 43.94 37.41 33.89
C LYS A 937 42.91 38.52 34.04
N THR A 938 42.69 39.26 32.96
CA THR A 938 41.67 40.31 32.92
C THR A 938 40.40 39.76 32.28
N ILE A 939 39.26 39.91 32.98
CA ILE A 939 37.96 39.56 32.44
C ILE A 939 37.56 40.66 31.43
N VAL A 940 37.38 40.29 30.17
CA VAL A 940 36.94 41.19 29.10
C VAL A 940 35.41 41.27 29.08
N LYS A 941 34.72 40.11 29.17
CA LYS A 941 33.27 40.03 29.14
C LYS A 941 32.82 38.70 29.74
N VAL A 942 31.66 38.68 30.41
CA VAL A 942 30.90 37.49 30.78
C VAL A 942 29.64 37.42 29.95
N ILE A 943 29.43 36.32 29.25
CA ILE A 943 28.26 36.09 28.41
C ILE A 943 27.45 34.98 29.02
N VAL A 944 26.27 35.31 29.50
CA VAL A 944 25.32 34.36 30.03
C VAL A 944 24.27 34.06 28.95
N VAL A 945 24.20 32.80 28.51
CA VAL A 945 23.13 32.32 27.65
C VAL A 945 22.20 31.45 28.51
N PRO A 946 20.99 31.95 28.85
CA PRO A 946 20.07 31.26 29.74
C PRO A 946 19.85 29.81 29.32
N LYS A 947 19.79 28.91 30.29
CA LYS A 947 19.59 27.45 30.10
C LYS A 947 20.64 26.73 29.25
N LYS A 948 21.80 27.36 28.96
CA LYS A 948 22.83 26.74 28.14
C LYS A 948 24.23 26.86 28.71
N ILE A 949 24.79 28.10 28.80
CA ILE A 949 26.20 28.27 29.07
C ILE A 949 26.49 29.65 29.64
N VAL A 950 27.50 29.73 30.52
CA VAL A 950 28.20 30.98 30.89
C VAL A 950 29.60 30.96 30.29
N ASN A 951 29.92 31.92 29.43
CA ASN A 951 31.21 32.02 28.80
C ASN A 951 31.95 33.27 29.33
N ILE A 952 33.08 33.05 30.01
CA ILE A 952 33.93 34.11 30.52
C ILE A 952 35.08 34.34 29.50
N VAL A 953 35.09 35.52 28.91
CA VAL A 953 36.13 35.91 27.96
C VAL A 953 37.30 36.57 28.75
N LEU A 954 38.46 35.96 28.69
CA LEU A 954 39.66 36.38 29.40
C LEU A 954 40.74 36.89 28.42
N LYS A 955 41.48 37.91 28.87
CA LYS A 955 42.66 38.41 28.19
C LYS A 955 43.81 38.36 29.19
N GLY A 956 44.94 37.79 28.78
CA GLY A 956 46.12 37.66 29.60
C GLY A 956 46.86 36.40 29.36
#